data_57ed8d6fd385c6d720c6a2c126b13983
#
_entry.id   57ed8d6fd385c6d720c6a2c126b13983
#
_cell.length_a   1.000
_cell.length_b   1.000
_cell.length_c   1.000
_cell.angle_alpha   90.00
_cell.angle_beta   90.00
_cell.angle_gamma   90.00
#
_symmetry.space_group_name_H-M   'P 1'
#
loop_
_entity.id
_entity.type
_entity.pdbx_description
1 polymer ?
#
loop_
_entity_poly.entity_id
_entity_poly.type
_entity_poly.pdbx_seq_one_letter_code
_entity_poly.pdbx_strand_id
1 'polypeptide(L)'
;MSPRYVQLGAPGQAESIPLEEISVQGPAPQDMSIARNGSATGSGSPSGIVGYTVKSSPTATKTSTPLIETPQSVTVIPREQLDDRGVQTLIEALSYAPGISTETFGFNPGFDSFYIRGFLATFDSVYRDGLRRAAVGFAVPHIEPYGTDAITILRGPSAGLYGLGSPGGIVDATSKRPVFTRFGEAVFQAGSYDRFQGSFDFGGPVDGTDGTLAYRLTGIVRQSNSFLPGATDDRISIAPSFTWKPSTDTTFTLLTEFQDSKLPATSSFYNFPGFRVSRLYEGDAGFNKYSQQQHRIGYAFEHRFSPNLVFRQNLRYEDTHSDYSFTSITGIQGLQASRYAALAIDDLKYVAVDNQVEAHFATGPVAHTVLGGIDYLHYDYHRQLGVDFDVPPLDLTGVRNFANFRYRTFIPRPALTSGSFQSQDQLGVYLQEQANWNRFILTLTGRHDTVRQTTQPVSAGMPGILREQNDSAFTGRVGLNYVLAPGLVPYASYATTFTPQVGIDAQGQSFKPATGDQIEAGVKYAIPGTNITGAFAGFDIVQSSLLRQDPSNLANQIATGAVRSKGFEAEVTANFAPGTNVTLSYTHLDFRFLQQTSAVTGAPIDGNTLSGIPGNSFKAFATYQFPSHSPFAGLQIGGGMRYIGSSFADDENTVRNQTVALFDAMIAYDFSAIDPRYRGLRAQINASNIFDRNFVSCQAGFCFRGAPATVLGSLVYRW
;
A
#
# COMPACT_ATOMS: atom_id res chain seq x y z
N MET A 1 67.30 26.34 60.87
CA MET A 1 66.40 27.04 59.93
C MET A 1 65.24 26.04 59.64
N SER A 2 64.09 26.40 60.27
CA SER A 2 62.92 25.51 60.34
C SER A 2 62.12 25.53 59.03
N PRO A 3 61.59 24.37 58.62
CA PRO A 3 60.58 24.35 57.53
C PRO A 3 59.19 24.62 58.11
N ARG A 4 58.46 25.50 57.45
CA ARG A 4 57.04 25.78 57.70
C ARG A 4 56.15 24.68 57.20
N TYR A 5 55.36 24.14 58.10
CA TYR A 5 54.22 23.26 57.76
C TYR A 5 53.10 24.09 57.14
N VAL A 6 52.58 23.67 56.00
CA VAL A 6 51.31 24.18 55.42
C VAL A 6 50.19 23.27 55.89
N GLN A 7 49.23 23.84 56.62
CA GLN A 7 48.00 23.18 57.05
C GLN A 7 47.11 22.89 55.82
N LEU A 8 46.79 21.60 55.61
CA LEU A 8 45.75 21.19 54.69
C LEU A 8 44.39 21.48 55.32
N GLY A 9 43.60 22.36 54.69
CA GLY A 9 42.22 22.63 55.05
C GLY A 9 41.33 21.40 54.78
N ALA A 10 40.29 21.25 55.60
CA ALA A 10 39.27 20.21 55.48
C ALA A 10 38.54 20.26 54.14
N PRO A 11 38.03 19.10 53.62
CA PRO A 11 37.34 19.06 52.36
C PRO A 11 36.02 19.81 52.45
N GLY A 12 35.87 20.81 51.57
CA GLY A 12 34.62 21.55 51.37
C GLY A 12 33.54 20.60 50.89
N GLN A 13 32.36 20.79 51.43
CA GLN A 13 31.13 20.16 50.97
C GLN A 13 30.98 20.40 49.47
N ALA A 14 30.81 19.31 48.70
CA ALA A 14 30.39 19.39 47.33
C ALA A 14 28.96 19.95 47.32
N GLU A 15 28.79 21.14 46.79
CA GLU A 15 27.46 21.61 46.36
C GLU A 15 26.92 20.63 45.34
N SER A 16 25.82 19.97 45.73
CA SER A 16 25.00 19.21 44.80
C SER A 16 24.36 20.21 43.82
N ILE A 17 24.82 20.19 42.58
CA ILE A 17 24.09 20.82 41.46
C ILE A 17 22.78 20.06 41.37
N PRO A 18 21.60 20.70 41.50
CA PRO A 18 20.34 20.03 41.24
C PRO A 18 20.33 19.62 39.78
N LEU A 19 20.32 18.32 39.52
CA LEU A 19 19.90 17.79 38.23
C LEU A 19 18.46 18.25 38.07
N GLU A 20 18.21 19.17 37.14
CA GLU A 20 16.86 19.43 36.65
C GLU A 20 16.28 18.07 36.28
N GLU A 21 15.19 17.70 36.93
CA GLU A 21 14.34 16.58 36.52
C GLU A 21 14.02 16.83 35.06
N ILE A 22 14.68 16.08 34.16
CA ILE A 22 14.20 15.91 32.78
C ILE A 22 12.93 15.09 32.94
N SER A 23 11.81 15.79 33.17
CA SER A 23 10.50 15.19 32.94
C SER A 23 10.45 14.86 31.47
N VAL A 24 10.69 13.61 31.14
CA VAL A 24 10.26 13.02 29.87
C VAL A 24 8.75 12.95 29.96
N GLN A 25 8.10 14.10 29.80
CA GLN A 25 6.74 14.12 29.30
C GLN A 25 6.85 13.56 27.89
N GLY A 26 6.59 12.27 27.76
CA GLY A 26 6.20 11.70 26.47
C GLY A 26 5.12 12.64 25.92
N PRO A 27 5.19 13.09 24.66
CA PRO A 27 4.15 13.93 24.13
C PRO A 27 2.82 13.21 24.39
N ALA A 28 1.92 13.89 25.08
CA ALA A 28 0.52 13.49 25.13
C ALA A 28 0.13 13.14 23.68
N PRO A 29 -0.68 12.08 23.43
CA PRO A 29 -1.09 11.76 22.09
C PRO A 29 -1.59 13.06 21.47
N GLN A 30 -0.73 13.67 20.66
CA GLN A 30 -1.09 14.90 19.98
C GLN A 30 -2.22 14.49 19.08
N ASP A 31 -3.39 15.04 19.35
CA ASP A 31 -4.40 15.24 18.35
C ASP A 31 -3.65 15.48 17.03
N MET A 32 -3.91 14.69 15.99
CA MET A 32 -3.39 14.97 14.65
C MET A 32 -3.94 16.29 14.08
N SER A 33 -4.47 17.14 14.95
CA SER A 33 -4.74 18.56 14.76
C SER A 33 -3.56 19.38 15.28
N ILE A 34 -2.42 19.33 14.58
CA ILE A 34 -1.29 20.23 14.89
C ILE A 34 -1.71 21.65 14.55
N ALA A 35 -1.84 22.48 15.60
CA ALA A 35 -2.09 23.90 15.46
C ALA A 35 -1.00 24.53 14.59
N ARG A 36 -1.42 25.25 13.54
CA ARG A 36 -0.56 26.06 12.69
C ARG A 36 0.02 27.21 13.49
N ASN A 37 1.30 27.15 13.83
CA ASN A 37 2.13 28.33 14.07
C ASN A 37 3.25 28.30 13.03
N GLY A 38 3.10 29.03 11.96
CA GLY A 38 4.13 29.19 10.94
C GLY A 38 3.58 29.70 9.62
N SER A 39 3.96 30.91 9.29
CA SER A 39 4.04 31.54 7.97
C SER A 39 3.30 30.88 6.78
N ALA A 40 2.28 31.55 6.27
CA ALA A 40 1.43 31.17 5.16
C ALA A 40 2.15 31.20 3.81
N THR A 41 2.92 30.19 3.45
CA THR A 41 3.44 29.97 2.09
C THR A 41 3.61 28.49 1.75
N GLY A 42 2.85 27.58 2.34
CA GLY A 42 2.85 26.16 1.95
C GLY A 42 1.44 25.66 1.72
N SER A 43 1.25 24.81 0.74
CA SER A 43 0.03 24.04 0.49
C SER A 43 -0.27 23.13 1.69
N GLY A 44 -0.75 23.70 2.80
CA GLY A 44 -1.00 22.94 4.00
C GLY A 44 -2.16 21.96 3.82
N SER A 45 -1.89 20.66 3.91
CA SER A 45 -2.92 19.66 4.09
C SER A 45 -3.70 19.95 5.39
N PRO A 46 -5.04 19.79 5.40
CA PRO A 46 -5.84 19.93 6.61
C PRO A 46 -5.44 18.99 7.75
N SER A 47 -4.72 17.90 7.47
CA SER A 47 -4.17 16.97 8.46
C SER A 47 -2.97 17.49 9.25
N GLY A 48 -2.42 18.66 8.88
CA GLY A 48 -1.31 19.29 9.62
C GLY A 48 0.08 18.68 9.35
N ILE A 49 0.21 17.68 8.47
CA ILE A 49 1.50 17.16 8.00
C ILE A 49 2.06 18.11 6.95
N VAL A 50 3.24 18.67 7.19
CA VAL A 50 3.94 19.58 6.25
C VAL A 50 5.24 18.93 5.79
N GLY A 51 5.41 18.83 4.46
CA GLY A 51 6.56 18.18 3.84
C GLY A 51 6.45 16.66 3.74
N TYR A 52 7.58 16.03 3.41
CA TYR A 52 7.63 14.58 3.17
C TYR A 52 8.01 13.76 4.40
N THR A 53 8.48 14.43 5.46
CA THR A 53 8.95 13.76 6.68
C THR A 53 7.83 13.55 7.68
N VAL A 54 7.60 12.30 8.06
CA VAL A 54 6.62 11.89 9.07
C VAL A 54 7.35 11.22 10.23
N LYS A 55 7.01 11.59 11.47
CA LYS A 55 7.71 11.12 12.69
C LYS A 55 7.02 9.95 13.38
N SER A 56 5.72 9.76 13.15
CA SER A 56 4.93 8.67 13.75
C SER A 56 3.84 8.21 12.80
N SER A 57 3.43 6.95 12.92
CA SER A 57 2.28 6.40 12.22
C SER A 57 1.61 5.35 13.12
N PRO A 58 0.29 5.45 13.35
CA PRO A 58 -0.42 4.45 14.16
C PRO A 58 -0.36 3.06 13.53
N THR A 59 -0.18 2.95 12.21
CA THR A 59 -0.02 1.66 11.53
C THR A 59 1.24 0.92 11.98
N ALA A 60 2.31 1.61 12.38
CA ALA A 60 3.59 0.96 12.67
C ALA A 60 3.54 0.00 13.87
N THR A 61 2.87 0.43 14.95
CA THR A 61 2.82 -0.30 16.23
C THR A 61 1.42 -0.34 16.85
N LYS A 62 0.41 0.23 16.21
CA LYS A 62 -0.93 0.51 16.77
C LYS A 62 -0.90 1.39 18.03
N THR A 63 0.23 2.04 18.31
CA THR A 63 0.46 2.99 19.40
C THR A 63 1.05 4.29 18.86
N SER A 64 1.31 5.27 19.72
CA SER A 64 1.94 6.56 19.35
C SER A 64 3.47 6.50 19.23
N THR A 65 4.08 5.32 19.23
CA THR A 65 5.53 5.13 19.17
C THR A 65 6.15 5.83 17.96
N PRO A 66 7.22 6.61 18.15
CA PRO A 66 7.95 7.24 17.05
C PRO A 66 8.50 6.20 16.06
N LEU A 67 8.50 6.53 14.75
CA LEU A 67 9.01 5.62 13.71
C LEU A 67 10.48 5.25 13.90
N ILE A 68 11.27 6.15 14.49
CA ILE A 68 12.69 5.90 14.79
C ILE A 68 12.88 4.81 15.86
N GLU A 69 11.89 4.61 16.73
CA GLU A 69 11.91 3.64 17.83
C GLU A 69 11.21 2.33 17.47
N THR A 70 10.67 2.21 16.27
CA THR A 70 10.01 1.00 15.78
C THR A 70 11.03 0.03 15.21
N PRO A 71 11.13 -1.24 15.70
CA PRO A 71 12.14 -2.21 15.22
C PRO A 71 11.69 -2.91 13.92
N GLN A 72 11.35 -2.12 12.91
CA GLN A 72 10.88 -2.57 11.59
C GLN A 72 11.09 -1.48 10.55
N SER A 73 11.29 -1.86 9.29
CA SER A 73 11.31 -0.94 8.16
C SER A 73 9.91 -0.37 7.89
N VAL A 74 9.76 0.95 7.99
CA VAL A 74 8.49 1.66 7.80
C VAL A 74 8.70 2.85 6.88
N THR A 75 7.84 3.00 5.88
CA THR A 75 7.76 4.19 5.01
C THR A 75 6.38 4.80 5.15
N VAL A 76 6.29 6.11 5.29
CA VAL A 76 5.02 6.85 5.26
C VAL A 76 5.07 7.85 4.12
N ILE A 77 4.07 7.77 3.24
CA ILE A 77 3.88 8.67 2.10
C ILE A 77 2.76 9.64 2.47
N PRO A 78 3.06 10.88 2.85
CA PRO A 78 2.07 11.87 3.27
C PRO A 78 1.33 12.49 2.08
N ARG A 79 0.22 13.17 2.36
CA ARG A 79 -0.64 13.83 1.36
C ARG A 79 0.13 14.77 0.45
N GLU A 80 1.05 15.58 0.99
CA GLU A 80 1.86 16.52 0.20
C GLU A 80 2.68 15.81 -0.89
N GLN A 81 3.28 14.67 -0.58
CA GLN A 81 4.02 13.88 -1.56
C GLN A 81 3.11 13.26 -2.62
N LEU A 82 1.88 12.84 -2.24
CA LEU A 82 0.87 12.33 -3.18
C LEU A 82 0.40 13.45 -4.13
N ASP A 83 0.18 14.66 -3.61
CA ASP A 83 -0.25 15.84 -4.38
C ASP A 83 0.84 16.32 -5.35
N ASP A 84 2.08 16.49 -4.88
CA ASP A 84 3.20 16.93 -5.70
C ASP A 84 3.46 15.98 -6.87
N ARG A 85 3.30 14.67 -6.65
CA ARG A 85 3.46 13.64 -7.68
C ARG A 85 2.24 13.49 -8.58
N GLY A 86 1.11 14.11 -8.25
CA GLY A 86 -0.14 13.99 -9.00
C GLY A 86 -0.69 12.57 -9.04
N VAL A 87 -0.59 11.83 -7.94
CA VAL A 87 -0.92 10.40 -7.83
C VAL A 87 -2.39 10.14 -8.12
N GLN A 88 -2.68 9.15 -8.98
CA GLN A 88 -4.02 8.79 -9.43
C GLN A 88 -4.45 7.36 -9.00
N THR A 89 -3.50 6.50 -8.63
CA THR A 89 -3.74 5.11 -8.22
C THR A 89 -2.87 4.74 -7.01
N LEU A 90 -3.24 3.70 -6.26
CA LEU A 90 -2.40 3.16 -5.18
C LEU A 90 -1.02 2.74 -5.71
N ILE A 91 -0.97 2.13 -6.89
CA ILE A 91 0.28 1.69 -7.52
C ILE A 91 1.24 2.87 -7.77
N GLU A 92 0.71 3.98 -8.29
CA GLU A 92 1.51 5.19 -8.46
C GLU A 92 2.00 5.75 -7.12
N ALA A 93 1.16 5.72 -6.08
CA ALA A 93 1.57 6.14 -4.74
C ALA A 93 2.80 5.37 -4.26
N LEU A 94 2.79 4.04 -4.43
CA LEU A 94 3.83 3.12 -3.96
C LEU A 94 5.11 3.14 -4.83
N SER A 95 5.06 3.67 -6.05
CA SER A 95 6.11 3.51 -7.06
C SER A 95 7.49 4.07 -6.67
N TYR A 96 7.58 4.96 -5.66
CA TYR A 96 8.84 5.54 -5.15
C TYR A 96 9.32 4.93 -3.83
N ALA A 97 8.54 4.02 -3.22
CA ALA A 97 8.92 3.38 -1.97
C ALA A 97 9.98 2.28 -2.16
N PRO A 98 10.89 2.06 -1.20
CA PRO A 98 11.84 0.95 -1.25
C PRO A 98 11.14 -0.40 -1.03
N GLY A 99 11.73 -1.47 -1.57
CA GLY A 99 11.21 -2.83 -1.43
C GLY A 99 9.93 -3.13 -2.20
N ILE A 100 9.40 -2.16 -2.97
CA ILE A 100 8.15 -2.29 -3.72
C ILE A 100 8.43 -2.41 -5.21
N SER A 101 7.81 -3.41 -5.87
CA SER A 101 7.79 -3.56 -7.33
C SER A 101 6.36 -3.38 -7.84
N THR A 102 6.14 -2.36 -8.66
CA THR A 102 4.82 -1.94 -9.17
C THR A 102 4.63 -2.20 -10.67
N GLU A 103 5.71 -2.34 -11.43
CA GLU A 103 5.68 -2.46 -12.89
C GLU A 103 5.64 -3.92 -13.39
N THR A 104 5.57 -4.89 -12.49
CA THR A 104 5.64 -6.33 -12.83
C THR A 104 4.52 -6.76 -13.77
N PHE A 105 3.32 -6.22 -13.58
CA PHE A 105 2.15 -6.47 -14.44
C PHE A 105 1.93 -5.35 -15.48
N GLY A 106 2.95 -4.53 -15.77
CA GLY A 106 2.83 -3.37 -16.63
C GLY A 106 1.80 -2.37 -16.12
N PHE A 107 1.13 -1.66 -17.05
CA PHE A 107 0.04 -0.78 -16.69
C PHE A 107 -1.25 -1.58 -16.51
N ASN A 108 -1.69 -1.71 -15.28
CA ASN A 108 -2.95 -2.38 -14.96
C ASN A 108 -3.74 -1.61 -13.88
N PRO A 109 -4.54 -0.60 -14.26
CA PRO A 109 -5.33 0.17 -13.31
C PRO A 109 -6.56 -0.60 -12.77
N GLY A 110 -6.86 -1.79 -13.33
CA GLY A 110 -7.94 -2.64 -12.90
C GLY A 110 -7.66 -3.39 -11.59
N PHE A 111 -6.40 -3.50 -11.20
CA PHE A 111 -5.99 -4.17 -9.97
C PHE A 111 -4.82 -3.41 -9.31
N ASP A 112 -4.90 -3.22 -8.01
CA ASP A 112 -3.79 -2.67 -7.22
C ASP A 112 -2.75 -3.76 -6.94
N SER A 113 -2.07 -4.24 -8.02
CA SER A 113 -1.13 -5.36 -7.95
C SER A 113 0.30 -4.90 -7.79
N PHE A 114 0.95 -5.33 -6.71
CA PHE A 114 2.34 -5.01 -6.40
C PHE A 114 2.98 -6.09 -5.55
N TYR A 115 4.31 -6.05 -5.49
CA TYR A 115 5.11 -6.93 -4.65
C TYR A 115 5.84 -6.13 -3.57
N ILE A 116 5.95 -6.71 -2.37
CA ILE A 116 6.78 -6.20 -1.27
C ILE A 116 7.88 -7.24 -1.01
N ARG A 117 9.16 -6.85 -1.15
CA ARG A 117 10.31 -7.76 -0.98
C ARG A 117 10.19 -9.05 -1.79
N GLY A 118 9.56 -8.98 -2.99
CA GLY A 118 9.34 -10.13 -3.87
C GLY A 118 8.09 -10.96 -3.58
N PHE A 119 7.33 -10.67 -2.52
CA PHE A 119 6.06 -11.35 -2.21
C PHE A 119 4.88 -10.55 -2.74
N LEU A 120 3.94 -11.24 -3.39
CA LEU A 120 2.70 -10.61 -3.88
C LEU A 120 1.89 -10.08 -2.70
N ALA A 121 1.40 -8.84 -2.82
CA ALA A 121 0.73 -8.12 -1.75
C ALA A 121 -0.71 -7.68 -2.07
N THR A 122 -1.24 -8.01 -3.25
CA THR A 122 -2.53 -7.54 -3.76
C THR A 122 -3.72 -7.94 -2.90
N PHE A 123 -3.76 -9.17 -2.40
CA PHE A 123 -4.95 -9.75 -1.75
C PHE A 123 -4.91 -9.65 -0.23
N ASP A 124 -3.76 -9.94 0.39
CA ASP A 124 -3.65 -10.13 1.84
C ASP A 124 -2.93 -9.01 2.58
N SER A 125 -2.39 -8.04 1.86
CA SER A 125 -1.48 -7.04 2.44
C SER A 125 -1.99 -5.61 2.38
N VAL A 126 -3.21 -5.38 1.90
CA VAL A 126 -3.78 -4.03 1.82
C VAL A 126 -4.75 -3.80 2.96
N TYR A 127 -4.52 -2.71 3.67
CA TYR A 127 -5.30 -2.25 4.82
C TYR A 127 -5.84 -0.84 4.53
N ARG A 128 -6.88 -0.48 5.25
CA ARG A 128 -7.37 0.89 5.30
C ARG A 128 -7.80 1.23 6.71
N ASP A 129 -7.31 2.35 7.22
CA ASP A 129 -7.58 2.80 8.59
C ASP A 129 -7.25 1.74 9.66
N GLY A 130 -6.18 0.95 9.45
CA GLY A 130 -5.73 -0.11 10.33
C GLY A 130 -6.50 -1.42 10.24
N LEU A 131 -7.58 -1.50 9.44
CA LEU A 131 -8.38 -2.71 9.22
C LEU A 131 -8.03 -3.36 7.88
N ARG A 132 -7.89 -4.70 7.88
CA ARG A 132 -7.61 -5.45 6.67
C ARG A 132 -8.74 -5.27 5.65
N ARG A 133 -8.38 -5.09 4.38
CA ARG A 133 -9.29 -5.14 3.24
C ARG A 133 -9.43 -6.59 2.78
N ALA A 134 -10.64 -7.15 2.78
CA ALA A 134 -10.88 -8.40 2.11
C ALA A 134 -10.82 -8.18 0.58
N ALA A 135 -10.21 -9.11 -0.14
CA ALA A 135 -10.13 -9.11 -1.59
C ALA A 135 -10.10 -10.56 -2.09
N VAL A 136 -11.02 -10.92 -2.96
CA VAL A 136 -11.15 -12.29 -3.48
C VAL A 136 -11.54 -12.22 -4.95
N GLY A 137 -10.87 -13.01 -5.79
CA GLY A 137 -11.16 -13.07 -7.22
C GLY A 137 -10.97 -11.73 -7.92
N PHE A 138 -12.02 -11.25 -8.61
CA PHE A 138 -12.05 -9.91 -9.22
C PHE A 138 -12.75 -8.87 -8.36
N ALA A 139 -13.32 -9.26 -7.21
CA ALA A 139 -13.79 -8.32 -6.19
C ALA A 139 -12.60 -7.85 -5.34
N VAL A 140 -11.79 -6.96 -5.91
CA VAL A 140 -10.64 -6.31 -5.28
C VAL A 140 -10.98 -4.84 -5.08
N PRO A 141 -11.43 -4.41 -3.87
CA PRO A 141 -11.83 -3.03 -3.64
C PRO A 141 -10.68 -2.06 -3.90
N HIS A 142 -10.93 -1.01 -4.69
CA HIS A 142 -9.93 0.01 -5.02
C HIS A 142 -9.83 1.08 -3.93
N ILE A 143 -8.61 1.56 -3.72
CA ILE A 143 -8.35 2.73 -2.87
C ILE A 143 -8.23 3.96 -3.77
N GLU A 144 -9.11 4.95 -3.56
CA GLU A 144 -9.01 6.25 -4.21
C GLU A 144 -8.00 7.14 -3.48
N PRO A 145 -6.85 7.49 -4.11
CA PRO A 145 -5.82 8.27 -3.44
C PRO A 145 -6.25 9.68 -3.02
N TYR A 146 -7.21 10.29 -3.73
CA TYR A 146 -7.70 11.62 -3.36
C TYR A 146 -8.40 11.63 -1.99
N GLY A 147 -9.10 10.55 -1.64
CA GLY A 147 -9.72 10.35 -0.31
C GLY A 147 -8.75 9.92 0.79
N THR A 148 -7.46 9.80 0.49
CA THR A 148 -6.42 9.27 1.39
C THR A 148 -5.54 10.41 1.91
N ASP A 149 -5.24 10.42 3.21
CA ASP A 149 -4.37 11.41 3.87
C ASP A 149 -2.89 10.99 3.87
N ALA A 150 -2.65 9.71 4.12
CA ALA A 150 -1.32 9.12 4.08
C ALA A 150 -1.38 7.63 3.70
N ILE A 151 -0.27 7.09 3.20
CA ILE A 151 -0.10 5.66 2.96
C ILE A 151 1.12 5.21 3.75
N THR A 152 0.93 4.23 4.64
CA THR A 152 2.00 3.63 5.44
C THR A 152 2.33 2.24 4.91
N ILE A 153 3.60 1.94 4.74
CA ILE A 153 4.14 0.67 4.29
C ILE A 153 4.96 0.07 5.43
N LEU A 154 4.53 -1.09 5.94
CA LEU A 154 5.35 -1.91 6.84
C LEU A 154 5.97 -3.04 6.03
N ARG A 155 7.29 -3.10 5.97
CA ARG A 155 8.01 -4.16 5.25
C ARG A 155 8.39 -5.29 6.20
N GLY A 156 8.27 -6.54 5.72
CA GLY A 156 8.45 -7.75 6.50
C GLY A 156 7.20 -8.19 7.28
N PRO A 157 7.21 -9.39 7.88
CA PRO A 157 6.07 -9.97 8.56
C PRO A 157 5.47 -9.04 9.60
N SER A 158 4.17 -8.79 9.51
CA SER A 158 3.43 -7.92 10.43
C SER A 158 2.28 -8.66 11.14
N ALA A 159 2.28 -10.00 11.04
CA ALA A 159 1.20 -10.84 11.55
C ALA A 159 1.00 -10.75 13.06
N GLY A 160 2.03 -10.46 13.85
CA GLY A 160 1.91 -10.28 15.29
C GLY A 160 0.91 -9.19 15.71
N LEU A 161 0.62 -8.19 14.87
CA LEU A 161 -0.38 -7.14 15.11
C LEU A 161 -1.58 -7.22 14.15
N TYR A 162 -1.38 -7.73 12.94
CA TYR A 162 -2.33 -7.62 11.84
C TYR A 162 -2.92 -8.96 11.39
N GLY A 163 -2.46 -10.08 11.99
CA GLY A 163 -2.93 -11.42 11.67
C GLY A 163 -2.36 -11.97 10.38
N LEU A 164 -3.10 -12.86 9.74
CA LEU A 164 -2.65 -13.51 8.51
C LEU A 164 -2.24 -12.50 7.44
N GLY A 165 -1.18 -12.80 6.69
CA GLY A 165 -0.74 -11.93 5.60
C GLY A 165 0.59 -12.37 4.99
N SER A 166 0.94 -11.70 3.89
CA SER A 166 2.19 -11.92 3.16
C SER A 166 3.42 -11.66 4.02
N PRO A 167 4.47 -12.47 3.90
CA PRO A 167 5.73 -12.22 4.59
C PRO A 167 6.45 -10.94 4.10
N GLY A 168 6.07 -10.40 2.95
CA GLY A 168 6.61 -9.14 2.44
C GLY A 168 6.23 -7.93 3.29
N GLY A 169 5.03 -7.92 3.87
CA GLY A 169 4.53 -6.80 4.68
C GLY A 169 3.13 -6.34 4.30
N ILE A 170 2.76 -5.13 4.76
CA ILE A 170 1.45 -4.53 4.53
C ILE A 170 1.54 -3.08 4.04
N VAL A 171 0.48 -2.64 3.37
CA VAL A 171 0.23 -1.24 2.98
C VAL A 171 -1.09 -0.81 3.61
N ASP A 172 -1.09 0.28 4.37
CA ASP A 172 -2.28 0.84 5.01
C ASP A 172 -2.54 2.26 4.51
N ALA A 173 -3.71 2.48 3.93
CA ALA A 173 -4.18 3.79 3.49
C ALA A 173 -5.02 4.43 4.60
N THR A 174 -4.58 5.56 5.11
CA THR A 174 -5.32 6.35 6.11
C THR A 174 -6.29 7.29 5.40
N SER A 175 -7.58 7.18 5.70
CA SER A 175 -8.62 8.05 5.13
C SER A 175 -8.51 9.48 5.66
N LYS A 176 -8.84 10.46 4.82
CA LYS A 176 -9.02 11.85 5.26
C LYS A 176 -10.14 11.92 6.29
N ARG A 177 -9.90 12.62 7.42
CA ARG A 177 -10.84 12.77 8.54
C ARG A 177 -11.31 14.21 8.72
N PRO A 178 -12.50 14.46 9.29
CA PRO A 178 -12.96 15.79 9.66
C PRO A 178 -11.97 16.53 10.55
N VAL A 179 -11.84 17.83 10.30
CA VAL A 179 -11.05 18.75 11.11
C VAL A 179 -11.93 19.89 11.64
N PHE A 180 -11.58 20.46 12.81
CA PHE A 180 -12.37 21.50 13.47
C PHE A 180 -12.01 22.91 13.01
N THR A 181 -11.36 23.04 11.86
CA THR A 181 -11.12 24.29 11.13
C THR A 181 -11.84 24.24 9.79
N ARG A 182 -12.53 25.32 9.43
CA ARG A 182 -13.19 25.40 8.11
C ARG A 182 -12.14 25.46 7.00
N PHE A 183 -12.33 24.68 5.99
CA PHE A 183 -11.51 24.63 4.78
C PHE A 183 -12.35 24.18 3.59
N GLY A 184 -11.83 24.48 2.41
CA GLY A 184 -12.36 23.93 1.17
C GLY A 184 -11.28 23.83 0.11
N GLU A 185 -11.39 22.81 -0.74
CA GLU A 185 -10.55 22.59 -1.91
C GLU A 185 -11.43 22.13 -3.07
N ALA A 186 -11.23 22.73 -4.24
CA ALA A 186 -11.74 22.26 -5.52
C ALA A 186 -10.58 22.06 -6.48
N VAL A 187 -10.57 20.92 -7.17
CA VAL A 187 -9.53 20.56 -8.14
C VAL A 187 -10.18 20.19 -9.46
N PHE A 188 -9.74 20.85 -10.53
CA PHE A 188 -10.03 20.45 -11.89
C PHE A 188 -8.78 19.91 -12.56
N GLN A 189 -8.90 18.76 -13.24
CA GLN A 189 -7.78 18.11 -13.93
C GLN A 189 -8.16 17.77 -15.35
N ALA A 190 -7.23 17.97 -16.28
CA ALA A 190 -7.31 17.52 -17.66
C ALA A 190 -5.96 16.99 -18.13
N GLY A 191 -5.96 16.00 -19.01
CA GLY A 191 -4.69 15.41 -19.43
C GLY A 191 -4.79 14.39 -20.55
N SER A 192 -3.74 13.60 -20.68
CA SER A 192 -3.61 12.54 -21.68
C SER A 192 -4.81 11.59 -21.64
N TYR A 193 -5.16 11.04 -22.79
CA TYR A 193 -6.27 10.09 -22.98
C TYR A 193 -7.65 10.69 -22.71
N ASP A 194 -7.86 11.93 -23.13
CA ASP A 194 -9.12 12.67 -22.95
C ASP A 194 -9.61 12.65 -21.50
N ARG A 195 -8.64 12.72 -20.55
CA ARG A 195 -8.95 12.71 -19.12
C ARG A 195 -9.48 14.05 -18.68
N PHE A 196 -10.63 14.01 -18.00
CA PHE A 196 -11.22 15.09 -17.25
C PHE A 196 -11.62 14.61 -15.87
N GLN A 197 -11.28 15.38 -14.84
CA GLN A 197 -11.65 15.05 -13.47
C GLN A 197 -11.96 16.31 -12.69
N GLY A 198 -13.08 16.31 -11.97
CA GLY A 198 -13.42 17.26 -10.93
C GLY A 198 -13.29 16.58 -9.57
N SER A 199 -12.65 17.25 -8.61
CA SER A 199 -12.54 16.75 -7.24
C SER A 199 -12.85 17.87 -6.26
N PHE A 200 -13.39 17.51 -5.10
CA PHE A 200 -13.66 18.46 -4.02
C PHE A 200 -13.37 17.84 -2.65
N ASP A 201 -12.98 18.71 -1.71
CA ASP A 201 -12.69 18.32 -0.33
C ASP A 201 -12.97 19.54 0.56
N PHE A 202 -14.01 19.48 1.37
CA PHE A 202 -14.37 20.57 2.25
C PHE A 202 -14.95 20.08 3.57
N GLY A 203 -14.81 20.88 4.60
CA GLY A 203 -15.30 20.54 5.91
C GLY A 203 -15.02 21.61 6.96
N GLY A 204 -15.34 21.27 8.18
CA GLY A 204 -15.14 22.12 9.35
C GLY A 204 -16.10 21.79 10.48
N PRO A 205 -16.13 22.62 11.53
CA PRO A 205 -17.07 22.46 12.62
C PRO A 205 -18.52 22.69 12.16
N VAL A 206 -19.45 21.95 12.73
CA VAL A 206 -20.90 22.16 12.54
C VAL A 206 -21.34 23.30 13.47
N ASP A 207 -22.02 24.31 12.92
CA ASP A 207 -22.50 25.44 13.70
C ASP A 207 -23.56 24.98 14.72
N GLY A 208 -23.54 25.58 15.91
CA GLY A 208 -24.47 25.28 17.00
C GLY A 208 -24.16 24.00 17.79
N THR A 209 -22.97 23.41 17.59
CA THR A 209 -22.53 22.21 18.34
C THR A 209 -21.40 22.49 19.32
N ASP A 210 -21.15 23.76 19.65
CA ASP A 210 -20.07 24.22 20.55
C ASP A 210 -18.69 23.61 20.20
N GLY A 211 -18.45 23.39 18.90
CA GLY A 211 -17.20 22.81 18.41
C GLY A 211 -17.00 21.31 18.70
N THR A 212 -18.05 20.61 19.11
CA THR A 212 -17.98 19.16 19.40
C THR A 212 -18.18 18.28 18.16
N LEU A 213 -18.76 18.81 17.08
CA LEU A 213 -19.02 18.07 15.84
C LEU A 213 -18.33 18.73 14.66
N ALA A 214 -17.61 17.94 13.88
CA ALA A 214 -17.03 18.35 12.60
C ALA A 214 -17.46 17.41 11.47
N TYR A 215 -17.52 17.94 10.26
CA TYR A 215 -17.81 17.16 9.05
C TYR A 215 -16.70 17.34 8.02
N ARG A 216 -16.60 16.38 7.10
CA ARG A 216 -15.80 16.47 5.87
C ARG A 216 -16.53 15.76 4.76
N LEU A 217 -16.48 16.31 3.58
CA LEU A 217 -16.98 15.69 2.37
C LEU A 217 -15.87 15.74 1.30
N THR A 218 -15.43 14.56 0.87
CA THR A 218 -14.51 14.43 -0.26
C THR A 218 -15.21 13.73 -1.41
N GLY A 219 -14.86 14.09 -2.64
CA GLY A 219 -15.39 13.40 -3.81
C GLY A 219 -14.61 13.66 -5.07
N ILE A 220 -14.75 12.73 -6.02
CA ILE A 220 -14.23 12.85 -7.38
C ILE A 220 -15.27 12.40 -8.40
N VAL A 221 -15.23 13.01 -9.56
CA VAL A 221 -15.86 12.53 -10.79
C VAL A 221 -14.79 12.54 -11.88
N ARG A 222 -14.50 11.39 -12.45
CA ARG A 222 -13.49 11.19 -13.49
C ARG A 222 -14.13 10.58 -14.72
N GLN A 223 -13.80 11.11 -15.88
CA GLN A 223 -14.00 10.50 -17.17
C GLN A 223 -12.65 10.47 -17.91
N SER A 224 -12.23 9.30 -18.37
CA SER A 224 -10.95 9.13 -19.03
C SER A 224 -10.96 7.92 -19.97
N ASN A 225 -10.35 8.06 -21.12
CA ASN A 225 -9.88 6.89 -21.86
C ASN A 225 -8.61 6.31 -21.19
N SER A 226 -8.17 5.17 -21.69
CA SER A 226 -6.89 4.57 -21.35
C SER A 226 -5.99 4.51 -22.59
N PHE A 227 -4.67 4.31 -22.43
CA PHE A 227 -3.81 4.01 -23.58
C PHE A 227 -4.12 2.64 -24.18
N LEU A 228 -4.82 1.76 -23.46
CA LEU A 228 -5.30 0.47 -23.93
C LEU A 228 -6.46 0.70 -24.91
N PRO A 229 -6.41 0.18 -26.15
CA PRO A 229 -7.38 0.50 -27.19
C PRO A 229 -8.83 0.19 -26.78
N GLY A 230 -9.69 1.23 -26.71
CA GLY A 230 -11.11 1.10 -26.40
C GLY A 230 -11.45 0.90 -24.92
N ALA A 231 -10.47 0.96 -24.03
CA ALA A 231 -10.68 0.87 -22.59
C ALA A 231 -10.83 2.27 -21.96
N THR A 232 -11.59 2.35 -20.85
CA THR A 232 -11.83 3.59 -20.08
C THR A 232 -11.33 3.45 -18.65
N ASP A 233 -11.11 4.57 -17.96
CA ASP A 233 -10.83 4.69 -16.52
C ASP A 233 -11.75 5.76 -15.94
N ASP A 234 -13.06 5.44 -15.86
CA ASP A 234 -14.07 6.33 -15.31
C ASP A 234 -14.27 6.01 -13.83
N ARG A 235 -14.51 7.06 -13.02
CA ARG A 235 -14.74 6.87 -11.58
C ARG A 235 -15.61 7.98 -11.00
N ILE A 236 -16.53 7.59 -10.14
CA ILE A 236 -17.24 8.47 -9.21
C ILE A 236 -16.97 7.93 -7.83
N SER A 237 -16.50 8.78 -6.92
CA SER A 237 -16.34 8.44 -5.50
C SER A 237 -16.81 9.62 -4.66
N ILE A 238 -17.56 9.34 -3.60
CA ILE A 238 -18.01 10.32 -2.61
C ILE A 238 -17.86 9.72 -1.21
N ALA A 239 -17.22 10.46 -0.31
CA ALA A 239 -16.88 10.01 1.03
C ALA A 239 -17.26 11.06 2.08
N PRO A 240 -18.53 11.09 2.54
CA PRO A 240 -18.93 11.86 3.70
C PRO A 240 -18.40 11.25 5.00
N SER A 241 -17.96 12.09 5.92
CA SER A 241 -17.47 11.69 7.24
C SER A 241 -17.81 12.72 8.30
N PHE A 242 -17.94 12.25 9.55
CA PHE A 242 -18.26 13.07 10.72
C PHE A 242 -17.36 12.67 11.89
N THR A 243 -16.87 13.67 12.63
CA THR A 243 -16.16 13.45 13.89
C THR A 243 -16.92 14.14 15.01
N TRP A 244 -17.28 13.39 16.04
CA TRP A 244 -17.91 13.87 17.25
C TRP A 244 -16.94 13.74 18.42
N LYS A 245 -16.66 14.88 19.08
CA LYS A 245 -15.80 15.00 20.26
C LYS A 245 -16.59 15.65 21.40
N PRO A 246 -17.41 14.84 22.13
CA PRO A 246 -18.20 15.37 23.25
C PRO A 246 -17.34 15.84 24.41
N SER A 247 -16.11 15.39 24.51
CA SER A 247 -15.10 15.78 25.49
C SER A 247 -13.69 15.68 24.91
N THR A 248 -12.69 16.10 25.66
CA THR A 248 -11.28 15.91 25.31
C THR A 248 -10.85 14.46 25.29
N ASP A 249 -11.58 13.59 25.97
CA ASP A 249 -11.25 12.18 26.18
C ASP A 249 -11.97 11.23 25.22
N THR A 250 -13.03 11.70 24.54
CA THR A 250 -13.84 10.87 23.65
C THR A 250 -13.83 11.41 22.24
N THR A 251 -13.49 10.55 21.29
CA THR A 251 -13.58 10.84 19.85
C THR A 251 -14.30 9.69 19.14
N PHE A 252 -15.31 10.02 18.35
CA PHE A 252 -16.00 9.10 17.46
C PHE A 252 -15.96 9.67 16.05
N THR A 253 -15.43 8.91 15.08
CA THR A 253 -15.37 9.33 13.67
C THR A 253 -16.10 8.30 12.81
N LEU A 254 -17.20 8.71 12.19
CA LEU A 254 -17.90 7.94 11.16
C LEU A 254 -17.22 8.16 9.82
N LEU A 255 -16.91 7.09 9.10
CA LEU A 255 -16.27 7.08 7.79
C LEU A 255 -17.15 6.31 6.80
N THR A 256 -17.52 6.96 5.70
CA THR A 256 -18.30 6.30 4.64
C THR A 256 -17.66 6.57 3.28
N GLU A 257 -17.90 5.70 2.31
CA GLU A 257 -17.52 5.93 0.90
C GLU A 257 -18.43 5.13 -0.02
N PHE A 258 -18.84 5.77 -1.11
CA PHE A 258 -19.55 5.17 -2.22
C PHE A 258 -18.72 5.39 -3.47
N GLN A 259 -18.36 4.31 -4.16
CA GLN A 259 -17.52 4.38 -5.36
C GLN A 259 -18.11 3.51 -6.48
N ASP A 260 -18.18 4.08 -7.69
CA ASP A 260 -18.47 3.38 -8.94
C ASP A 260 -17.30 3.60 -9.91
N SER A 261 -16.77 2.53 -10.49
CA SER A 261 -15.61 2.56 -11.36
C SER A 261 -15.82 1.73 -12.60
N LYS A 262 -15.37 2.26 -13.76
CA LYS A 262 -15.21 1.50 -15.00
C LYS A 262 -13.75 1.51 -15.38
N LEU A 263 -13.13 0.36 -15.42
CA LEU A 263 -11.70 0.18 -15.53
C LEU A 263 -11.37 -0.69 -16.75
N PRO A 264 -10.14 -0.64 -17.27
CA PRO A 264 -9.69 -1.61 -18.26
C PRO A 264 -9.80 -3.04 -17.74
N ALA A 265 -10.48 -3.90 -18.51
CA ALA A 265 -10.68 -5.29 -18.12
C ALA A 265 -9.44 -6.18 -18.35
N THR A 266 -8.57 -5.81 -19.27
CA THR A 266 -7.29 -6.50 -19.50
C THR A 266 -6.22 -5.51 -19.88
N SER A 267 -4.99 -5.79 -19.49
CA SER A 267 -3.77 -5.10 -19.96
C SER A 267 -2.95 -5.94 -20.93
N SER A 268 -3.49 -7.09 -21.37
CA SER A 268 -2.78 -8.08 -22.16
C SER A 268 -2.67 -7.68 -23.63
N PHE A 269 -1.50 -7.93 -24.19
CA PHE A 269 -1.20 -7.89 -25.62
C PHE A 269 -0.77 -9.29 -26.04
N TYR A 270 -1.17 -9.73 -27.25
CA TYR A 270 -0.81 -11.05 -27.72
C TYR A 270 0.70 -11.28 -27.74
N ASN A 271 1.14 -12.36 -27.12
CA ASN A 271 2.54 -12.73 -27.01
C ASN A 271 2.87 -13.86 -28.00
N PHE A 272 3.80 -13.58 -28.92
CA PHE A 272 4.37 -14.64 -29.75
C PHE A 272 5.30 -15.55 -28.92
N PRO A 273 5.53 -16.81 -29.36
CA PRO A 273 6.51 -17.66 -28.71
C PRO A 273 7.86 -16.96 -28.50
N GLY A 274 8.52 -17.23 -27.38
CA GLY A 274 9.78 -16.61 -26.98
C GLY A 274 9.62 -15.22 -26.39
N PHE A 275 8.53 -14.93 -25.69
CA PHE A 275 8.25 -13.69 -24.96
C PHE A 275 8.29 -12.41 -25.83
N ARG A 276 7.91 -12.54 -27.09
CA ARG A 276 7.84 -11.43 -28.03
C ARG A 276 6.45 -10.78 -27.99
N VAL A 277 6.32 -9.70 -27.26
CA VAL A 277 5.04 -8.96 -27.11
C VAL A 277 4.71 -8.24 -28.41
N SER A 278 3.54 -8.52 -28.97
CA SER A 278 3.01 -7.78 -30.10
C SER A 278 2.46 -6.42 -29.65
N ARG A 279 1.95 -5.64 -30.64
CA ARG A 279 1.10 -4.47 -30.40
C ARG A 279 -0.39 -4.79 -30.53
N LEU A 280 -0.74 -6.06 -30.74
CA LEU A 280 -2.11 -6.51 -30.85
C LEU A 280 -2.69 -6.63 -29.45
N TYR A 281 -3.55 -5.70 -29.08
CA TYR A 281 -4.29 -5.70 -27.82
C TYR A 281 -5.33 -6.85 -27.86
N GLU A 282 -5.47 -7.61 -26.79
CA GLU A 282 -6.37 -8.75 -26.74
C GLU A 282 -7.83 -8.38 -26.41
N GLY A 283 -8.06 -7.18 -25.85
CA GLY A 283 -9.39 -6.75 -25.44
C GLY A 283 -10.23 -6.25 -26.62
N ASP A 284 -11.50 -6.60 -26.64
CA ASP A 284 -12.51 -6.14 -27.60
C ASP A 284 -13.39 -5.05 -26.98
N ALA A 285 -13.41 -3.86 -27.60
CA ALA A 285 -14.16 -2.70 -27.10
C ALA A 285 -15.69 -2.90 -27.08
N GLY A 286 -16.20 -3.94 -27.77
CA GLY A 286 -17.62 -4.32 -27.75
C GLY A 286 -18.01 -5.24 -26.61
N PHE A 287 -17.02 -5.90 -25.98
CA PHE A 287 -17.24 -6.93 -24.97
C PHE A 287 -16.53 -6.67 -23.66
N ASN A 288 -15.26 -6.20 -23.71
CA ASN A 288 -14.46 -6.03 -22.50
C ASN A 288 -15.03 -4.97 -21.59
N LYS A 289 -15.24 -5.34 -20.33
CA LYS A 289 -15.80 -4.49 -19.30
C LYS A 289 -15.24 -4.91 -17.95
N TYR A 290 -14.81 -3.96 -17.15
CA TYR A 290 -14.58 -4.12 -15.72
C TYR A 290 -15.27 -2.98 -15.00
N SER A 291 -16.47 -3.22 -14.47
CA SER A 291 -17.15 -2.27 -13.59
C SER A 291 -17.15 -2.80 -12.18
N GLN A 292 -16.96 -1.90 -11.24
CA GLN A 292 -16.95 -2.21 -9.83
C GLN A 292 -17.70 -1.16 -9.04
N GLN A 293 -18.60 -1.61 -8.17
CA GLN A 293 -19.33 -0.79 -7.21
C GLN A 293 -18.87 -1.16 -5.81
N GLN A 294 -18.56 -0.16 -5.00
CA GLN A 294 -18.08 -0.31 -3.62
C GLN A 294 -18.90 0.58 -2.71
N HIS A 295 -19.40 0.01 -1.62
CA HIS A 295 -20.11 0.71 -0.58
C HIS A 295 -19.45 0.40 0.75
N ARG A 296 -18.97 1.42 1.45
CA ARG A 296 -18.27 1.26 2.71
C ARG A 296 -18.85 2.16 3.77
N ILE A 297 -19.02 1.60 4.97
CA ILE A 297 -19.36 2.32 6.18
C ILE A 297 -18.57 1.76 7.34
N GLY A 298 -18.05 2.63 8.19
CA GLY A 298 -17.28 2.24 9.35
C GLY A 298 -17.09 3.40 10.31
N TYR A 299 -16.46 3.10 11.44
CA TYR A 299 -16.12 4.13 12.41
C TYR A 299 -14.78 3.84 13.09
N ALA A 300 -14.18 4.90 13.62
CA ALA A 300 -13.09 4.86 14.56
C ALA A 300 -13.55 5.52 15.87
N PHE A 301 -13.45 4.80 16.97
CA PHE A 301 -13.78 5.26 18.32
C PHE A 301 -12.55 5.23 19.20
N GLU A 302 -12.34 6.29 19.98
CA GLU A 302 -11.29 6.38 21.01
C GLU A 302 -11.89 6.98 22.28
N HIS A 303 -11.60 6.36 23.42
CA HIS A 303 -11.92 6.90 24.74
C HIS A 303 -10.74 6.73 25.70
N ARG A 304 -10.36 7.82 26.34
CA ARG A 304 -9.30 7.88 27.35
C ARG A 304 -9.93 7.84 28.75
N PHE A 305 -9.83 6.70 29.40
CA PHE A 305 -10.29 6.55 30.79
C PHE A 305 -9.39 7.30 31.77
N SER A 306 -8.12 7.43 31.41
CA SER A 306 -7.11 8.21 32.14
C SER A 306 -5.95 8.55 31.19
N PRO A 307 -4.98 9.41 31.57
CA PRO A 307 -3.79 9.66 30.77
C PRO A 307 -3.01 8.38 30.42
N ASN A 308 -3.20 7.31 31.20
CA ASN A 308 -2.46 6.06 31.08
C ASN A 308 -3.29 4.89 30.55
N LEU A 309 -4.59 5.06 30.25
CA LEU A 309 -5.46 3.99 29.79
C LEU A 309 -6.38 4.50 28.69
N VAL A 310 -6.21 3.94 27.50
CA VAL A 310 -6.97 4.28 26.28
C VAL A 310 -7.62 3.04 25.71
N PHE A 311 -8.88 3.15 25.35
CA PHE A 311 -9.62 2.15 24.57
C PHE A 311 -9.84 2.69 23.16
N ARG A 312 -9.64 1.82 22.15
CA ARG A 312 -9.96 2.11 20.74
C ARG A 312 -10.76 0.97 20.14
N GLN A 313 -11.67 1.33 19.24
CA GLN A 313 -12.38 0.37 18.42
C GLN A 313 -12.53 0.92 17.01
N ASN A 314 -12.07 0.14 16.02
CA ASN A 314 -12.30 0.40 14.62
C ASN A 314 -13.23 -0.67 14.05
N LEU A 315 -14.25 -0.26 13.30
CA LEU A 315 -15.16 -1.17 12.61
C LEU A 315 -15.38 -0.70 11.18
N ARG A 316 -15.48 -1.65 10.25
CA ARG A 316 -15.85 -1.39 8.86
C ARG A 316 -16.68 -2.53 8.30
N TYR A 317 -17.76 -2.18 7.63
CA TYR A 317 -18.51 -3.02 6.70
C TYR A 317 -18.26 -2.52 5.27
N GLU A 318 -18.06 -3.44 4.33
CA GLU A 318 -17.90 -3.12 2.93
C GLU A 318 -18.58 -4.16 2.04
N ASP A 319 -19.25 -3.68 0.98
CA ASP A 319 -19.92 -4.46 -0.05
C ASP A 319 -19.31 -4.07 -1.41
N THR A 320 -18.80 -5.05 -2.14
CA THR A 320 -18.16 -4.86 -3.45
C THR A 320 -18.77 -5.80 -4.47
N HIS A 321 -19.35 -5.21 -5.53
CA HIS A 321 -19.86 -5.92 -6.70
C HIS A 321 -18.96 -5.66 -7.91
N SER A 322 -18.54 -6.71 -8.63
CA SER A 322 -17.71 -6.63 -9.84
C SER A 322 -18.34 -7.38 -11.00
N ASP A 323 -18.44 -6.72 -12.16
CA ASP A 323 -18.79 -7.33 -13.45
C ASP A 323 -17.56 -7.22 -14.37
N TYR A 324 -16.89 -8.35 -14.58
CA TYR A 324 -15.62 -8.44 -15.28
C TYR A 324 -15.76 -9.34 -16.50
N SER A 325 -15.65 -8.77 -17.70
CA SER A 325 -15.69 -9.49 -18.96
C SER A 325 -14.48 -9.15 -19.82
N PHE A 326 -13.85 -10.15 -20.42
CA PHE A 326 -12.67 -9.96 -21.25
C PHE A 326 -12.55 -11.03 -22.33
N THR A 327 -11.81 -10.67 -23.38
CA THR A 327 -11.36 -11.61 -24.41
C THR A 327 -9.87 -11.84 -24.28
N SER A 328 -9.39 -13.03 -24.70
CA SER A 328 -7.97 -13.33 -24.86
C SER A 328 -7.75 -14.12 -26.12
N ILE A 329 -6.62 -13.88 -26.80
CA ILE A 329 -6.24 -14.53 -28.05
C ILE A 329 -5.50 -15.84 -27.74
N THR A 330 -6.05 -16.96 -28.23
CA THR A 330 -5.47 -18.30 -28.02
C THR A 330 -4.42 -18.65 -29.08
N GLY A 331 -4.49 -18.05 -30.27
CA GLY A 331 -3.54 -18.26 -31.33
C GLY A 331 -3.88 -17.49 -32.59
N ILE A 332 -2.91 -17.39 -33.51
CA ILE A 332 -3.07 -16.72 -34.79
C ILE A 332 -2.72 -17.71 -35.92
N GLN A 333 -3.65 -17.90 -36.85
CA GLN A 333 -3.45 -18.70 -38.07
C GLN A 333 -3.73 -17.81 -39.29
N GLY A 334 -2.69 -17.50 -40.05
CA GLY A 334 -2.79 -16.55 -41.17
C GLY A 334 -3.21 -15.15 -40.67
N LEU A 335 -4.36 -14.68 -41.11
CA LEU A 335 -4.95 -13.39 -40.72
C LEU A 335 -6.13 -13.56 -39.75
N GLN A 336 -6.33 -14.74 -39.15
CA GLN A 336 -7.40 -15.00 -38.20
C GLN A 336 -6.79 -15.29 -36.83
N ALA A 337 -7.22 -14.51 -35.81
CA ALA A 337 -6.85 -14.72 -34.42
C ALA A 337 -7.99 -15.41 -33.67
N SER A 338 -7.77 -16.67 -33.30
CA SER A 338 -8.68 -17.40 -32.43
C SER A 338 -8.65 -16.85 -31.03
N ARG A 339 -9.80 -16.77 -30.36
CA ARG A 339 -9.93 -16.18 -29.04
C ARG A 339 -11.03 -16.88 -28.23
N TYR A 340 -11.03 -16.62 -26.93
CA TYR A 340 -12.14 -16.96 -26.06
C TYR A 340 -12.67 -15.70 -25.36
N ALA A 341 -13.90 -15.80 -24.87
CA ALA A 341 -14.53 -14.79 -24.03
C ALA A 341 -14.76 -15.34 -22.63
N ALA A 342 -14.50 -14.52 -21.61
CA ALA A 342 -14.76 -14.86 -20.23
C ALA A 342 -15.59 -13.76 -19.54
N LEU A 343 -16.45 -14.19 -18.63
CA LEU A 343 -17.31 -13.34 -17.82
C LEU A 343 -17.25 -13.82 -16.37
N ALA A 344 -16.92 -12.95 -15.44
CA ALA A 344 -17.02 -13.20 -14.02
C ALA A 344 -17.87 -12.12 -13.35
N ILE A 345 -18.84 -12.56 -12.54
CA ILE A 345 -19.60 -11.69 -11.64
C ILE A 345 -19.21 -12.10 -10.22
N ASP A 346 -18.63 -11.16 -9.48
CA ASP A 346 -18.13 -11.38 -8.13
C ASP A 346 -18.81 -10.43 -7.15
N ASP A 347 -19.38 -10.99 -6.09
CA ASP A 347 -19.95 -10.28 -4.96
C ASP A 347 -19.13 -10.60 -3.71
N LEU A 348 -18.64 -9.57 -3.03
CA LEU A 348 -17.87 -9.69 -1.80
C LEU A 348 -18.45 -8.75 -0.75
N LYS A 349 -18.85 -9.32 0.39
CA LYS A 349 -19.30 -8.57 1.57
C LYS A 349 -18.43 -8.94 2.74
N TYR A 350 -17.96 -7.95 3.49
CA TYR A 350 -17.19 -8.23 4.68
C TYR A 350 -17.40 -7.24 5.81
N VAL A 351 -17.15 -7.71 7.02
CA VAL A 351 -17.04 -6.89 8.23
C VAL A 351 -15.68 -7.13 8.87
N ALA A 352 -15.03 -6.06 9.31
CA ALA A 352 -13.81 -6.11 10.09
C ALA A 352 -13.93 -5.22 11.31
N VAL A 353 -13.51 -5.72 12.47
CA VAL A 353 -13.50 -4.98 13.74
C VAL A 353 -12.21 -5.25 14.48
N ASP A 354 -11.65 -4.23 15.12
CA ASP A 354 -10.46 -4.31 15.96
C ASP A 354 -10.70 -3.51 17.24
N ASN A 355 -10.62 -4.20 18.40
CA ASN A 355 -10.77 -3.64 19.73
C ASN A 355 -9.41 -3.62 20.42
N GLN A 356 -9.01 -2.47 20.95
CA GLN A 356 -7.70 -2.25 21.50
C GLN A 356 -7.77 -1.57 22.87
N VAL A 357 -6.91 -2.02 23.79
CA VAL A 357 -6.66 -1.36 25.07
C VAL A 357 -5.16 -1.07 25.14
N GLU A 358 -4.81 0.20 25.33
CA GLU A 358 -3.44 0.65 25.52
C GLU A 358 -3.27 1.16 26.95
N ALA A 359 -2.21 0.67 27.64
CA ALA A 359 -1.89 1.03 28.99
C ALA A 359 -0.43 1.48 29.11
N HIS A 360 -0.19 2.56 29.88
CA HIS A 360 1.14 3.08 30.19
C HIS A 360 1.39 3.00 31.70
N PHE A 361 2.52 2.43 32.08
CA PHE A 361 2.94 2.36 33.49
C PHE A 361 4.46 2.22 33.59
N ALA A 362 4.99 2.28 34.81
CA ALA A 362 6.41 2.07 35.06
C ALA A 362 6.65 1.02 36.17
N THR A 363 7.68 0.19 35.99
CA THR A 363 8.17 -0.72 37.04
C THR A 363 9.63 -0.40 37.32
N GLY A 364 9.88 0.34 38.39
CA GLY A 364 11.20 0.89 38.67
C GLY A 364 11.69 1.80 37.53
N PRO A 365 12.86 1.52 36.92
CA PRO A 365 13.41 2.34 35.83
C PRO A 365 12.85 2.02 34.44
N VAL A 366 11.93 1.05 34.32
CA VAL A 366 11.37 0.62 33.02
C VAL A 366 10.02 1.26 32.80
N ALA A 367 9.87 1.98 31.70
CA ALA A 367 8.57 2.48 31.23
C ALA A 367 7.96 1.48 30.25
N HIS A 368 6.69 1.14 30.48
CA HIS A 368 5.95 0.16 29.69
C HIS A 368 4.82 0.81 28.92
N THR A 369 4.71 0.48 27.63
CA THR A 369 3.52 0.68 26.80
C THR A 369 3.00 -0.70 26.42
N VAL A 370 1.84 -1.07 26.95
CA VAL A 370 1.19 -2.36 26.69
C VAL A 370 -0.06 -2.15 25.88
N LEU A 371 -0.17 -2.87 24.77
CA LEU A 371 -1.34 -2.88 23.89
C LEU A 371 -1.89 -4.31 23.82
N GLY A 372 -3.13 -4.51 24.26
CA GLY A 372 -3.88 -5.76 24.06
C GLY A 372 -5.03 -5.52 23.11
N GLY A 373 -5.35 -6.52 22.27
CA GLY A 373 -6.47 -6.39 21.37
C GLY A 373 -7.08 -7.71 20.92
N ILE A 374 -8.32 -7.58 20.40
CA ILE A 374 -9.10 -8.66 19.80
C ILE A 374 -9.67 -8.12 18.50
N ASP A 375 -9.35 -8.77 17.40
CA ASP A 375 -9.94 -8.44 16.10
C ASP A 375 -10.69 -9.61 15.48
N TYR A 376 -11.66 -9.26 14.65
CA TYR A 376 -12.46 -10.22 13.90
C TYR A 376 -12.68 -9.71 12.49
N LEU A 377 -12.58 -10.64 11.51
CA LEU A 377 -12.93 -10.41 10.11
C LEU A 377 -13.79 -11.56 9.63
N HIS A 378 -14.92 -11.22 9.04
CA HIS A 378 -15.79 -12.14 8.33
C HIS A 378 -16.01 -11.65 6.91
N TYR A 379 -15.95 -12.55 5.92
CA TYR A 379 -16.42 -12.26 4.57
C TYR A 379 -17.24 -13.39 3.97
N ASP A 380 -18.20 -13.00 3.13
CA ASP A 380 -18.91 -13.86 2.18
C ASP A 380 -18.55 -13.43 0.76
N TYR A 381 -18.20 -14.39 -0.06
CA TYR A 381 -17.84 -14.20 -1.46
C TYR A 381 -18.62 -15.16 -2.34
N HIS A 382 -19.23 -14.60 -3.37
CA HIS A 382 -19.95 -15.36 -4.40
C HIS A 382 -19.38 -15.03 -5.78
N ARG A 383 -18.92 -16.04 -6.49
CA ARG A 383 -18.47 -15.96 -7.89
C ARG A 383 -19.40 -16.70 -8.80
N GLN A 384 -19.75 -16.08 -9.93
CA GLN A 384 -20.34 -16.70 -11.10
C GLN A 384 -19.39 -16.52 -12.28
N LEU A 385 -19.08 -17.59 -13.00
CA LEU A 385 -18.10 -17.60 -14.07
C LEU A 385 -18.69 -18.26 -15.32
N GLY A 386 -18.50 -17.62 -16.48
CA GLY A 386 -18.78 -18.14 -17.80
C GLY A 386 -17.54 -18.03 -18.70
N VAL A 387 -17.24 -19.09 -19.45
CA VAL A 387 -16.18 -19.08 -20.46
C VAL A 387 -16.74 -19.66 -21.73
N ASP A 388 -16.50 -19.02 -22.87
CA ASP A 388 -16.91 -19.43 -24.18
C ASP A 388 -15.71 -19.45 -25.14
N PHE A 389 -15.38 -20.59 -25.69
CA PHE A 389 -14.31 -20.78 -26.68
C PHE A 389 -14.82 -20.74 -28.12
N ASP A 390 -16.15 -20.73 -28.33
CA ASP A 390 -16.80 -20.66 -29.64
C ASP A 390 -17.24 -19.20 -29.94
N VAL A 391 -16.31 -18.29 -29.89
CA VAL A 391 -16.54 -16.87 -30.21
C VAL A 391 -15.94 -16.53 -31.57
N PRO A 392 -16.51 -15.55 -32.32
CA PRO A 392 -15.99 -15.18 -33.63
C PRO A 392 -14.49 -14.82 -33.56
N PRO A 393 -13.65 -15.42 -34.43
CA PRO A 393 -12.24 -15.07 -34.51
C PRO A 393 -12.07 -13.57 -34.90
N LEU A 394 -10.97 -12.98 -34.51
CA LEU A 394 -10.64 -11.63 -34.92
C LEU A 394 -10.00 -11.64 -36.31
N ASP A 395 -10.63 -10.96 -37.27
CA ASP A 395 -10.09 -10.80 -38.61
C ASP A 395 -9.03 -9.68 -38.65
N LEU A 396 -7.81 -10.04 -38.97
CA LEU A 396 -6.67 -9.15 -39.10
C LEU A 396 -6.43 -8.64 -40.52
N THR A 397 -7.36 -8.96 -41.46
CA THR A 397 -7.24 -8.52 -42.87
C THR A 397 -7.22 -7.00 -42.96
N GLY A 398 -6.22 -6.47 -43.65
CA GLY A 398 -6.07 -4.99 -43.81
C GLY A 398 -5.55 -4.22 -42.61
N VAL A 399 -5.28 -4.89 -41.48
CA VAL A 399 -4.69 -4.24 -40.30
C VAL A 399 -3.23 -3.93 -40.56
N ARG A 400 -2.91 -2.65 -40.80
CA ARG A 400 -1.53 -2.19 -41.06
C ARG A 400 -0.77 -1.81 -39.77
N ASN A 401 -1.52 -1.43 -38.71
CA ASN A 401 -0.93 -1.01 -37.44
C ASN A 401 -1.75 -1.50 -36.27
N PHE A 402 -1.26 -2.48 -35.54
CA PHE A 402 -1.92 -3.03 -34.36
C PHE A 402 -1.98 -2.05 -33.18
N ALA A 403 -1.10 -1.06 -33.12
CA ALA A 403 -1.05 -0.14 -31.98
C ALA A 403 -2.32 0.72 -31.81
N ASN A 404 -3.00 1.03 -32.92
CA ASN A 404 -4.22 1.86 -32.93
C ASN A 404 -5.45 1.05 -33.39
N PHE A 405 -5.31 -0.25 -33.53
CA PHE A 405 -6.38 -1.10 -33.97
C PHE A 405 -7.40 -1.30 -32.85
N ARG A 406 -8.58 -0.74 -33.02
CA ARG A 406 -9.73 -0.94 -32.15
C ARG A 406 -10.73 -1.83 -32.87
N TYR A 407 -11.02 -2.97 -32.32
CA TYR A 407 -12.07 -3.82 -32.84
C TYR A 407 -13.27 -3.83 -31.88
N ARG A 408 -14.43 -3.93 -32.46
CA ARG A 408 -15.70 -3.97 -31.76
C ARG A 408 -16.55 -5.03 -32.41
N THR A 409 -16.44 -6.23 -31.90
CA THR A 409 -17.17 -7.39 -32.42
C THR A 409 -18.36 -7.68 -31.51
N PHE A 410 -19.46 -8.09 -32.07
CA PHE A 410 -20.54 -8.65 -31.27
C PHE A 410 -20.09 -10.04 -30.75
N ILE A 411 -19.92 -10.14 -29.44
CA ILE A 411 -19.61 -11.37 -28.73
C ILE A 411 -20.78 -11.66 -27.79
N PRO A 412 -21.47 -12.81 -27.94
CA PRO A 412 -22.49 -13.20 -26.96
C PRO A 412 -21.94 -13.27 -25.56
N ARG A 413 -22.76 -12.95 -24.58
CA ARG A 413 -22.35 -13.03 -23.17
C ARG A 413 -22.26 -14.53 -22.78
N PRO A 414 -21.10 -15.04 -22.33
CA PRO A 414 -20.94 -16.42 -21.90
C PRO A 414 -21.95 -16.82 -20.82
N ALA A 415 -22.49 -18.01 -20.89
CA ALA A 415 -23.41 -18.54 -19.89
C ALA A 415 -22.65 -18.77 -18.57
N LEU A 416 -23.22 -18.30 -17.47
CA LEU A 416 -22.64 -18.44 -16.12
C LEU A 416 -22.91 -19.86 -15.59
N THR A 417 -22.01 -20.78 -15.88
CA THR A 417 -22.19 -22.23 -15.58
C THR A 417 -21.28 -22.73 -14.46
N SER A 418 -20.30 -21.95 -14.05
CA SER A 418 -19.37 -22.32 -12.98
C SER A 418 -19.20 -21.18 -11.97
N GLY A 419 -18.55 -21.45 -10.84
CA GLY A 419 -18.32 -20.45 -9.82
C GLY A 419 -18.02 -21.06 -8.45
N SER A 420 -18.20 -20.27 -7.40
CA SER A 420 -18.04 -20.73 -6.02
C SER A 420 -18.73 -19.81 -5.02
N PHE A 421 -19.16 -20.41 -3.91
CA PHE A 421 -19.45 -19.69 -2.66
C PHE A 421 -18.28 -19.91 -1.72
N GLN A 422 -17.77 -18.85 -1.11
CA GLN A 422 -16.70 -18.91 -0.11
C GLN A 422 -17.06 -18.03 1.07
N SER A 423 -16.72 -18.47 2.27
CA SER A 423 -16.74 -17.61 3.44
C SER A 423 -15.49 -17.81 4.28
N GLN A 424 -15.11 -16.80 5.02
CA GLN A 424 -14.00 -16.87 5.97
C GLN A 424 -14.38 -16.14 7.25
N ASP A 425 -14.11 -16.79 8.37
CA ASP A 425 -14.08 -16.20 9.70
C ASP A 425 -12.64 -16.20 10.20
N GLN A 426 -12.17 -15.05 10.68
CA GLN A 426 -10.88 -14.93 11.35
C GLN A 426 -11.07 -14.23 12.69
N LEU A 427 -10.62 -14.85 13.76
CA LEU A 427 -10.54 -14.26 15.10
C LEU A 427 -9.08 -14.23 15.54
N GLY A 428 -8.59 -13.05 15.90
CA GLY A 428 -7.26 -12.82 16.40
C GLY A 428 -7.25 -12.21 17.79
N VAL A 429 -6.38 -12.71 18.66
CA VAL A 429 -6.11 -12.13 19.99
C VAL A 429 -4.63 -11.81 20.06
N TYR A 430 -4.27 -10.58 20.39
CA TYR A 430 -2.88 -10.13 20.39
C TYR A 430 -2.52 -9.29 21.59
N LEU A 431 -1.24 -9.35 21.94
CA LEU A 431 -0.63 -8.55 23.01
C LEU A 431 0.72 -8.04 22.51
N GLN A 432 0.98 -6.76 22.73
CA GLN A 432 2.27 -6.12 22.48
C GLN A 432 2.73 -5.40 23.74
N GLU A 433 3.99 -5.51 24.05
CA GLU A 433 4.67 -4.71 25.06
C GLU A 433 5.87 -3.99 24.44
N GLN A 434 6.02 -2.71 24.76
CA GLN A 434 7.21 -1.91 24.51
C GLN A 434 7.79 -1.49 25.87
N ALA A 435 8.94 -2.06 26.21
CA ALA A 435 9.64 -1.79 27.46
C ALA A 435 10.84 -0.89 27.20
N ASN A 436 10.79 0.34 27.71
CA ASN A 436 11.84 1.33 27.58
C ASN A 436 12.71 1.35 28.85
N TRP A 437 13.98 0.97 28.72
CA TRP A 437 14.94 0.99 29.79
C TRP A 437 16.23 1.70 29.37
N ASN A 438 16.44 2.90 29.90
CA ASN A 438 17.56 3.76 29.53
C ASN A 438 17.61 3.99 28.00
N ARG A 439 18.60 3.38 27.33
CA ARG A 439 18.81 3.48 25.88
C ARG A 439 18.24 2.28 25.10
N PHE A 440 17.69 1.29 25.80
CA PHE A 440 17.13 0.09 25.18
C PHE A 440 15.61 0.19 25.09
N ILE A 441 15.05 -0.20 23.94
CA ILE A 441 13.63 -0.33 23.71
C ILE A 441 13.40 -1.74 23.21
N LEU A 442 12.78 -2.57 24.06
CA LEU A 442 12.40 -3.94 23.72
C LEU A 442 10.93 -3.94 23.29
N THR A 443 10.63 -4.47 22.12
CA THR A 443 9.26 -4.68 21.65
C THR A 443 9.00 -6.17 21.53
N LEU A 444 8.00 -6.64 22.26
CA LEU A 444 7.51 -8.03 22.21
C LEU A 444 6.07 -8.02 21.73
N THR A 445 5.77 -8.82 20.73
CA THR A 445 4.40 -8.98 20.21
C THR A 445 4.10 -10.45 20.06
N GLY A 446 2.95 -10.89 20.54
CA GLY A 446 2.43 -12.23 20.37
C GLY A 446 0.97 -12.19 19.96
N ARG A 447 0.57 -13.09 19.07
CA ARG A 447 -0.79 -13.18 18.55
C ARG A 447 -1.16 -14.64 18.27
N HIS A 448 -2.41 -14.96 18.58
CA HIS A 448 -3.03 -16.23 18.17
C HIS A 448 -4.21 -15.94 17.26
N ASP A 449 -4.23 -16.57 16.09
CA ASP A 449 -5.32 -16.52 15.13
C ASP A 449 -6.01 -17.87 14.99
N THR A 450 -7.34 -17.86 14.85
CA THR A 450 -8.13 -18.97 14.34
C THR A 450 -8.82 -18.52 13.06
N VAL A 451 -8.75 -19.36 12.03
CA VAL A 451 -9.32 -19.08 10.72
C VAL A 451 -10.17 -20.27 10.30
N ARG A 452 -11.45 -20.01 10.04
CA ARG A 452 -12.37 -20.98 9.45
C ARG A 452 -12.70 -20.52 8.04
N GLN A 453 -12.50 -21.40 7.07
CA GLN A 453 -12.82 -21.15 5.67
C GLN A 453 -13.80 -22.21 5.15
N THR A 454 -14.81 -21.78 4.37
CA THR A 454 -15.67 -22.67 3.64
C THR A 454 -15.60 -22.37 2.16
N THR A 455 -15.64 -23.42 1.34
CA THR A 455 -15.68 -23.28 -0.12
C THR A 455 -16.65 -24.30 -0.70
N GLN A 456 -17.62 -23.83 -1.48
CA GLN A 456 -18.52 -24.65 -2.23
C GLN A 456 -18.43 -24.31 -3.71
N PRO A 457 -17.80 -25.17 -4.55
CA PRO A 457 -17.72 -24.93 -5.99
C PRO A 457 -19.10 -25.08 -6.63
N VAL A 458 -19.30 -24.39 -7.75
CA VAL A 458 -20.47 -24.55 -8.62
C VAL A 458 -19.97 -25.02 -9.99
N SER A 459 -20.56 -26.11 -10.53
CA SER A 459 -20.24 -26.63 -11.86
C SER A 459 -21.52 -26.99 -12.59
N ALA A 460 -21.64 -26.61 -13.86
CA ALA A 460 -22.86 -26.75 -14.66
C ALA A 460 -24.13 -26.20 -13.96
N GLY A 461 -23.96 -25.10 -13.21
CA GLY A 461 -25.04 -24.47 -12.42
C GLY A 461 -25.44 -25.21 -11.14
N MET A 462 -24.80 -26.33 -10.81
CA MET A 462 -25.09 -27.11 -9.60
C MET A 462 -24.01 -26.92 -8.54
N PRO A 463 -24.41 -26.70 -7.26
CA PRO A 463 -23.48 -26.68 -6.15
C PRO A 463 -22.81 -28.03 -5.95
N GLY A 464 -21.48 -28.01 -5.81
CA GLY A 464 -20.68 -29.15 -5.44
C GLY A 464 -20.62 -29.37 -3.93
N ILE A 465 -19.69 -30.21 -3.50
CA ILE A 465 -19.50 -30.52 -2.07
C ILE A 465 -18.95 -29.28 -1.34
N LEU A 466 -19.62 -28.90 -0.26
CA LEU A 466 -19.11 -27.91 0.67
C LEU A 466 -17.87 -28.46 1.39
N ARG A 467 -16.78 -27.71 1.35
CA ARG A 467 -15.53 -28.03 2.05
C ARG A 467 -15.31 -26.99 3.14
N GLU A 468 -14.87 -27.47 4.27
CA GLU A 468 -14.51 -26.62 5.42
C GLU A 468 -13.06 -26.90 5.82
N GLN A 469 -12.34 -25.82 6.11
CA GLN A 469 -10.96 -25.88 6.59
C GLN A 469 -10.84 -24.98 7.83
N ASN A 470 -10.19 -25.49 8.86
CA ASN A 470 -9.93 -24.78 10.11
C ASN A 470 -8.43 -24.75 10.34
N ASP A 471 -7.88 -23.55 10.41
CA ASP A 471 -6.48 -23.31 10.67
C ASP A 471 -6.29 -22.50 11.96
N SER A 472 -5.17 -22.69 12.63
CA SER A 472 -4.76 -21.83 13.73
C SER A 472 -3.26 -21.65 13.71
N ALA A 473 -2.80 -20.48 14.13
CA ALA A 473 -1.38 -20.20 14.21
C ALA A 473 -1.06 -19.21 15.34
N PHE A 474 0.12 -19.37 15.93
CA PHE A 474 0.73 -18.36 16.77
C PHE A 474 1.80 -17.63 15.97
N THR A 475 1.72 -16.29 15.96
CA THR A 475 2.69 -15.41 15.31
C THR A 475 3.17 -14.36 16.27
N GLY A 476 4.35 -13.78 16.00
CA GLY A 476 4.88 -12.77 16.89
C GLY A 476 6.07 -12.01 16.32
N ARG A 477 6.54 -11.08 17.12
CA ARG A 477 7.75 -10.30 16.87
C ARG A 477 8.51 -10.08 18.18
N VAL A 478 9.83 -10.17 18.08
CA VAL A 478 10.77 -9.70 19.08
C VAL A 478 11.66 -8.67 18.41
N GLY A 479 11.72 -7.45 18.94
CA GLY A 479 12.54 -6.38 18.39
C GLY A 479 13.27 -5.63 19.49
N LEU A 480 14.52 -5.27 19.23
CA LEU A 480 15.37 -4.51 20.15
C LEU A 480 15.92 -3.28 19.41
N ASN A 481 15.67 -2.11 19.95
CA ASN A 481 16.29 -0.86 19.55
C ASN A 481 17.28 -0.38 20.60
N TYR A 482 18.37 0.24 20.16
CA TYR A 482 19.34 0.88 21.03
C TYR A 482 19.56 2.33 20.64
N VAL A 483 19.25 3.27 21.51
CA VAL A 483 19.46 4.71 21.28
C VAL A 483 20.96 5.02 21.43
N LEU A 484 21.71 4.89 20.33
CA LEU A 484 23.17 5.06 20.32
C LEU A 484 23.54 6.52 20.57
N ALA A 485 22.83 7.44 19.90
CA ALA A 485 22.94 8.87 20.04
C ALA A 485 21.58 9.53 19.76
N PRO A 486 21.34 10.79 20.12
CA PRO A 486 20.14 11.51 19.71
C PRO A 486 19.90 11.40 18.21
N GLY A 487 18.77 10.80 17.82
CA GLY A 487 18.40 10.58 16.43
C GLY A 487 19.11 9.43 15.72
N LEU A 488 19.93 8.60 16.37
CA LEU A 488 20.58 7.43 15.78
C LEU A 488 20.23 6.15 16.55
N VAL A 489 19.45 5.27 15.92
CA VAL A 489 18.87 4.09 16.57
C VAL A 489 19.09 2.83 15.70
N PRO A 490 20.15 2.04 15.94
CA PRO A 490 20.25 0.69 15.45
C PRO A 490 19.19 -0.21 16.07
N TYR A 491 18.75 -1.21 15.30
CA TYR A 491 17.77 -2.19 15.75
C TYR A 491 18.01 -3.56 15.13
N ALA A 492 17.44 -4.58 15.77
CA ALA A 492 17.31 -5.91 15.21
C ALA A 492 15.94 -6.49 15.58
N SER A 493 15.36 -7.31 14.72
CA SER A 493 14.09 -7.97 14.99
C SER A 493 13.99 -9.35 14.34
N TYR A 494 13.19 -10.21 14.97
CA TYR A 494 12.70 -11.46 14.42
C TYR A 494 11.18 -11.41 14.40
N ALA A 495 10.55 -11.82 13.29
CA ALA A 495 9.10 -11.79 13.15
C ALA A 495 8.61 -12.98 12.32
N THR A 496 7.40 -13.45 12.62
CA THR A 496 6.77 -14.59 11.94
C THR A 496 5.44 -14.21 11.30
N THR A 497 5.03 -14.98 10.30
CA THR A 497 3.72 -14.85 9.63
C THR A 497 3.18 -16.21 9.21
N PHE A 498 1.90 -16.27 8.91
CA PHE A 498 1.26 -17.44 8.29
C PHE A 498 0.21 -17.01 7.27
N THR A 499 -0.06 -17.88 6.30
CA THR A 499 -1.10 -17.70 5.29
C THR A 499 -1.84 -19.02 5.07
N PRO A 500 -3.14 -19.12 5.35
CA PRO A 500 -3.93 -20.31 5.05
C PRO A 500 -3.87 -20.66 3.56
N GLN A 501 -3.89 -21.93 3.22
CA GLN A 501 -3.86 -22.43 1.85
C GLN A 501 -5.10 -23.28 1.60
N VAL A 502 -5.92 -22.86 0.65
CA VAL A 502 -7.17 -23.57 0.29
C VAL A 502 -6.86 -24.77 -0.60
N GLY A 503 -7.45 -25.90 -0.29
CA GLY A 503 -7.35 -27.11 -1.11
C GLY A 503 -7.07 -28.37 -0.31
N ILE A 504 -6.93 -29.47 -1.03
CA ILE A 504 -6.63 -30.79 -0.47
C ILE A 504 -5.51 -31.44 -1.26
N ASP A 505 -4.74 -32.26 -0.58
CA ASP A 505 -3.74 -33.13 -1.21
C ASP A 505 -4.37 -34.35 -1.90
N ALA A 506 -3.52 -35.21 -2.49
CA ALA A 506 -3.96 -36.43 -3.17
C ALA A 506 -4.63 -37.45 -2.22
N GLN A 507 -4.48 -37.31 -0.91
CA GLN A 507 -5.08 -38.14 0.13
C GLN A 507 -6.37 -37.53 0.69
N GLY A 508 -6.81 -36.35 0.18
CA GLY A 508 -8.00 -35.63 0.61
C GLY A 508 -7.83 -34.85 1.92
N GLN A 509 -6.59 -34.63 2.37
CA GLN A 509 -6.30 -33.83 3.57
C GLN A 509 -6.13 -32.35 3.18
N SER A 510 -6.69 -31.43 4.00
CA SER A 510 -6.47 -30.00 3.81
C SER A 510 -5.00 -29.63 3.92
N PHE A 511 -4.55 -28.69 3.08
CA PHE A 511 -3.19 -28.19 3.14
C PHE A 511 -2.93 -27.43 4.44
N LYS A 512 -1.73 -27.59 4.99
CA LYS A 512 -1.27 -26.77 6.11
C LYS A 512 -1.03 -25.34 5.65
N PRO A 513 -1.21 -24.33 6.51
CA PRO A 513 -0.85 -22.95 6.18
C PRO A 513 0.62 -22.84 5.76
N ALA A 514 0.89 -21.95 4.80
CA ALA A 514 2.25 -21.49 4.57
C ALA A 514 2.71 -20.65 5.76
N THR A 515 3.96 -20.84 6.19
CA THR A 515 4.57 -20.11 7.29
C THR A 515 5.76 -19.31 6.80
N GLY A 516 5.99 -18.14 7.38
CA GLY A 516 7.13 -17.31 7.04
C GLY A 516 7.79 -16.76 8.29
N ASP A 517 9.11 -16.61 8.24
CA ASP A 517 9.91 -15.96 9.26
C ASP A 517 10.93 -15.01 8.66
N GLN A 518 11.28 -13.98 9.42
CA GLN A 518 12.22 -12.94 9.02
C GLN A 518 13.16 -12.60 10.15
N ILE A 519 14.44 -12.45 9.81
CA ILE A 519 15.41 -11.68 10.59
C ILE A 519 15.67 -10.37 9.85
N GLU A 520 15.59 -9.25 10.57
CA GLU A 520 15.89 -7.92 10.06
C GLU A 520 16.82 -7.20 11.04
N ALA A 521 17.84 -6.53 10.52
CA ALA A 521 18.69 -5.64 11.30
C ALA A 521 18.94 -4.36 10.51
N GLY A 522 18.95 -3.23 11.20
CA GLY A 522 19.07 -1.93 10.52
C GLY A 522 19.46 -0.80 11.46
N VAL A 523 19.54 0.37 10.88
CA VAL A 523 19.76 1.63 11.59
C VAL A 523 18.78 2.67 11.07
N LYS A 524 18.17 3.40 11.99
CA LYS A 524 17.33 4.56 11.69
C LYS A 524 18.03 5.81 12.15
N TYR A 525 17.90 6.87 11.37
CA TYR A 525 18.50 8.14 11.65
C TYR A 525 17.54 9.30 11.40
N ALA A 526 17.42 10.20 12.38
CA ALA A 526 16.71 11.46 12.28
C ALA A 526 17.65 12.56 12.76
N ILE A 527 18.07 13.47 11.89
CA ILE A 527 18.99 14.53 12.24
C ILE A 527 18.29 15.50 13.20
N PRO A 528 18.78 15.64 14.47
CA PRO A 528 18.15 16.53 15.44
C PRO A 528 18.04 17.97 14.94
N GLY A 529 16.89 18.60 15.19
CA GLY A 529 16.63 19.98 14.75
C GLY A 529 16.35 20.16 13.26
N THR A 530 16.23 19.06 12.51
CA THR A 530 15.90 19.07 11.08
C THR A 530 14.72 18.16 10.76
N ASN A 531 14.25 18.23 9.51
CA ASN A 531 13.28 17.29 8.96
C ASN A 531 13.95 16.33 7.97
N ILE A 532 15.08 15.74 8.37
CA ILE A 532 15.82 14.75 7.59
C ILE A 532 15.80 13.43 8.34
N THR A 533 15.25 12.42 7.72
CA THR A 533 15.20 11.04 8.24
C THR A 533 15.78 10.07 7.24
N GLY A 534 16.40 9.02 7.73
CA GLY A 534 16.93 7.94 6.91
C GLY A 534 16.81 6.60 7.60
N ALA A 535 16.77 5.54 6.83
CA ALA A 535 16.80 4.16 7.31
C ALA A 535 17.65 3.32 6.37
N PHE A 536 18.39 2.39 6.96
CA PHE A 536 19.07 1.31 6.25
C PHE A 536 18.76 0.00 6.96
N ALA A 537 18.36 -1.02 6.22
CA ALA A 537 18.02 -2.32 6.78
C ALA A 537 18.45 -3.46 5.86
N GLY A 538 19.02 -4.51 6.46
CA GLY A 538 19.21 -5.81 5.82
C GLY A 538 18.18 -6.81 6.35
N PHE A 539 17.68 -7.69 5.50
CA PHE A 539 16.67 -8.68 5.85
C PHE A 539 16.92 -10.02 5.18
N ASP A 540 16.37 -11.05 5.80
CA ASP A 540 16.33 -12.42 5.30
C ASP A 540 14.98 -13.02 5.68
N ILE A 541 14.16 -13.35 4.68
CA ILE A 541 12.80 -13.88 4.83
C ILE A 541 12.77 -15.27 4.19
N VAL A 542 12.29 -16.26 4.94
CA VAL A 542 11.99 -17.59 4.40
C VAL A 542 10.50 -17.84 4.51
N GLN A 543 9.87 -18.32 3.43
CA GLN A 543 8.51 -18.83 3.46
C GLN A 543 8.51 -20.29 3.04
N SER A 544 7.85 -21.11 3.84
CA SER A 544 7.81 -22.57 3.71
C SER A 544 6.38 -23.09 3.58
N SER A 545 6.24 -24.36 3.26
CA SER A 545 4.94 -25.04 3.08
C SER A 545 4.09 -24.43 1.95
N LEU A 546 4.71 -23.80 0.95
CA LEU A 546 4.01 -23.30 -0.21
C LEU A 546 3.48 -24.45 -1.08
N LEU A 547 2.34 -24.23 -1.73
CA LEU A 547 1.82 -25.17 -2.73
C LEU A 547 2.73 -25.19 -3.95
N ARG A 548 3.08 -26.38 -4.40
CA ARG A 548 3.75 -26.64 -5.67
C ARG A 548 3.19 -27.87 -6.33
N GLN A 549 3.40 -28.02 -7.63
CA GLN A 549 3.02 -29.25 -8.34
C GLN A 549 3.80 -30.44 -7.80
N ASP A 550 3.10 -31.57 -7.63
CA ASP A 550 3.70 -32.83 -7.24
C ASP A 550 4.56 -33.38 -8.40
N PRO A 551 5.89 -33.53 -8.24
CA PRO A 551 6.75 -34.03 -9.31
C PRO A 551 6.38 -35.44 -9.80
N SER A 552 5.69 -36.23 -8.97
CA SER A 552 5.23 -37.58 -9.33
C SER A 552 3.89 -37.58 -10.10
N ASN A 553 3.06 -36.55 -9.93
CA ASN A 553 1.79 -36.37 -10.62
C ASN A 553 1.40 -34.89 -10.69
N LEU A 554 1.70 -34.23 -11.80
CA LEU A 554 1.47 -32.81 -12.01
C LEU A 554 -0.01 -32.38 -11.93
N ALA A 555 -0.97 -33.30 -11.88
CA ALA A 555 -2.37 -32.97 -11.59
C ALA A 555 -2.64 -32.67 -10.12
N ASN A 556 -1.72 -33.06 -9.23
CA ASN A 556 -1.81 -32.83 -7.78
C ASN A 556 -0.91 -31.68 -7.34
N GLN A 557 -1.24 -31.12 -6.17
CA GLN A 557 -0.40 -30.19 -5.46
C GLN A 557 0.04 -30.77 -4.12
N ILE A 558 1.21 -30.34 -3.65
CA ILE A 558 1.78 -30.68 -2.33
C ILE A 558 2.28 -29.42 -1.66
N ALA A 559 2.10 -29.32 -0.34
CA ALA A 559 2.51 -28.16 0.46
C ALA A 559 3.96 -28.31 0.96
N THR A 560 4.91 -28.40 0.04
CA THR A 560 6.35 -28.58 0.34
C THR A 560 7.23 -27.51 -0.32
N GLY A 561 6.63 -26.56 -1.04
CA GLY A 561 7.35 -25.46 -1.67
C GLY A 561 7.98 -24.54 -0.63
N ALA A 562 9.12 -23.93 -0.97
CA ALA A 562 9.80 -22.95 -0.14
C ALA A 562 10.49 -21.87 -0.99
N VAL A 563 10.50 -20.66 -0.49
CA VAL A 563 11.17 -19.50 -1.11
C VAL A 563 11.95 -18.70 -0.07
N ARG A 564 13.00 -18.02 -0.51
CA ARG A 564 13.79 -17.12 0.31
C ARG A 564 13.93 -15.77 -0.38
N SER A 565 13.68 -14.70 0.36
CA SER A 565 13.90 -13.33 -0.05
C SER A 565 14.91 -12.68 0.90
N LYS A 566 16.08 -12.32 0.41
CA LYS A 566 17.09 -11.60 1.20
C LYS A 566 17.59 -10.38 0.45
N GLY A 567 18.00 -9.37 1.19
CA GLY A 567 18.45 -8.14 0.58
C GLY A 567 18.72 -7.03 1.57
N PHE A 568 18.89 -5.84 1.04
CA PHE A 568 18.98 -4.62 1.84
C PHE A 568 18.26 -3.46 1.16
N GLU A 569 17.81 -2.54 1.99
CA GLU A 569 17.08 -1.35 1.60
C GLU A 569 17.68 -0.13 2.27
N ALA A 570 17.73 0.98 1.53
CA ALA A 570 18.09 2.30 2.05
C ALA A 570 17.02 3.31 1.66
N GLU A 571 16.67 4.19 2.58
CA GLU A 571 15.70 5.25 2.36
C GLU A 571 16.16 6.53 3.03
N VAL A 572 15.97 7.66 2.35
CA VAL A 572 16.18 9.00 2.91
C VAL A 572 14.99 9.86 2.51
N THR A 573 14.40 10.52 3.49
CA THR A 573 13.39 11.56 3.28
C THR A 573 13.86 12.83 3.95
N ALA A 574 13.85 13.93 3.22
CA ALA A 574 14.39 15.18 3.69
C ALA A 574 13.52 16.38 3.28
N ASN A 575 13.29 17.28 4.21
CA ASN A 575 12.87 18.65 3.95
C ASN A 575 14.06 19.54 4.31
N PHE A 576 14.82 19.93 3.29
CA PHE A 576 15.89 20.92 3.48
C PHE A 576 15.27 22.31 3.67
N ALA A 577 16.09 23.33 3.94
CA ALA A 577 15.68 24.73 4.12
C ALA A 577 14.49 25.12 3.19
N PRO A 578 13.71 26.18 3.50
CA PRO A 578 12.37 26.39 2.99
C PRO A 578 12.20 26.01 1.51
N GLY A 579 11.34 25.02 1.24
CA GLY A 579 10.90 24.68 -0.10
C GLY A 579 11.54 23.48 -0.77
N THR A 580 12.50 22.75 -0.17
CA THR A 580 13.09 21.58 -0.82
C THR A 580 12.64 20.29 -0.15
N ASN A 581 11.92 19.44 -0.85
CA ASN A 581 11.55 18.09 -0.42
C ASN A 581 12.29 17.05 -1.27
N VAL A 582 12.82 16.01 -0.65
CA VAL A 582 13.52 14.93 -1.34
C VAL A 582 13.13 13.59 -0.73
N THR A 583 12.90 12.61 -1.58
CA THR A 583 12.85 11.20 -1.19
C THR A 583 13.78 10.39 -2.09
N LEU A 584 14.60 9.55 -1.47
CA LEU A 584 15.54 8.65 -2.16
C LEU A 584 15.32 7.25 -1.60
N SER A 585 15.31 6.26 -2.47
CA SER A 585 15.25 4.86 -2.05
C SER A 585 16.11 3.96 -2.94
N TYR A 586 16.72 2.97 -2.34
CA TYR A 586 17.46 1.91 -3.02
C TYR A 586 17.06 0.56 -2.42
N THR A 587 16.93 -0.44 -3.27
CA THR A 587 16.66 -1.82 -2.88
C THR A 587 17.55 -2.76 -3.67
N HIS A 588 18.23 -3.64 -2.96
CA HIS A 588 18.83 -4.85 -3.51
C HIS A 588 18.07 -6.06 -2.99
N LEU A 589 17.64 -6.93 -3.89
CA LEU A 589 16.79 -8.08 -3.59
C LEU A 589 17.29 -9.33 -4.31
N ASP A 590 17.56 -10.40 -3.58
CA ASP A 590 17.80 -11.74 -4.09
C ASP A 590 16.67 -12.66 -3.64
N PHE A 591 15.73 -12.93 -4.54
CA PHE A 591 14.59 -13.82 -4.31
C PHE A 591 14.85 -15.17 -4.99
N ARG A 592 14.81 -16.28 -4.24
CA ARG A 592 15.11 -17.62 -4.73
C ARG A 592 14.02 -18.63 -4.37
N PHE A 593 13.73 -19.53 -5.28
CA PHE A 593 13.05 -20.77 -4.98
C PHE A 593 14.04 -21.68 -4.24
N LEU A 594 13.69 -22.10 -3.03
CA LEU A 594 14.46 -23.11 -2.28
C LEU A 594 13.95 -24.52 -2.61
N GLN A 595 12.66 -24.65 -2.84
CA GLN A 595 12.01 -25.87 -3.29
C GLN A 595 10.77 -25.52 -4.12
N GLN A 596 10.83 -25.78 -5.43
CA GLN A 596 9.73 -25.50 -6.34
C GLN A 596 9.81 -26.39 -7.59
N THR A 597 8.63 -26.63 -8.20
CA THR A 597 8.50 -27.37 -9.44
C THR A 597 7.95 -26.43 -10.52
N SER A 598 8.55 -26.42 -11.69
CA SER A 598 8.02 -25.67 -12.84
C SER A 598 6.61 -26.12 -13.18
N ALA A 599 5.67 -25.21 -13.27
CA ALA A 599 4.32 -25.46 -13.71
C ALA A 599 4.24 -25.78 -15.21
N VAL A 600 5.29 -25.45 -15.98
CA VAL A 600 5.35 -25.65 -17.44
C VAL A 600 6.02 -26.98 -17.79
N THR A 601 7.18 -27.28 -17.16
CA THR A 601 8.00 -28.43 -17.53
C THR A 601 7.91 -29.60 -16.55
N GLY A 602 7.39 -29.37 -15.34
CA GLY A 602 7.42 -30.34 -14.24
C GLY A 602 8.80 -30.57 -13.63
N ALA A 603 9.83 -29.90 -14.11
CA ALA A 603 11.20 -30.04 -13.60
C ALA A 603 11.41 -29.20 -12.32
N PRO A 604 12.33 -29.59 -11.41
CA PRO A 604 12.75 -28.74 -10.31
C PRO A 604 13.36 -27.41 -10.81
N ILE A 605 13.00 -26.29 -10.14
CA ILE A 605 13.54 -24.96 -10.44
C ILE A 605 14.20 -24.35 -9.17
N ASP A 606 14.70 -25.20 -8.30
CA ASP A 606 15.39 -24.81 -7.08
C ASP A 606 16.62 -23.94 -7.41
N GLY A 607 16.79 -22.86 -6.67
CA GLY A 607 17.86 -21.87 -6.91
C GLY A 607 17.51 -20.80 -7.95
N ASN A 608 16.46 -20.97 -8.76
CA ASN A 608 16.02 -19.95 -9.71
C ASN A 608 15.41 -18.73 -8.99
N THR A 609 15.45 -17.59 -9.65
CA THR A 609 14.84 -16.34 -9.19
C THR A 609 13.38 -16.27 -9.66
N LEU A 610 12.48 -15.82 -8.81
CA LEU A 610 11.09 -15.53 -9.20
C LEU A 610 11.05 -14.52 -10.35
N SER A 611 10.30 -14.84 -11.38
CA SER A 611 10.13 -13.98 -12.56
C SER A 611 9.47 -12.65 -12.23
N GLY A 612 9.77 -11.61 -13.00
CA GLY A 612 9.20 -10.27 -12.85
C GLY A 612 9.77 -9.45 -11.69
N ILE A 613 10.62 -10.02 -10.81
CA ILE A 613 11.17 -9.32 -9.65
C ILE A 613 12.58 -8.81 -9.96
N PRO A 614 12.81 -7.46 -9.97
CA PRO A 614 14.12 -6.90 -10.24
C PRO A 614 15.06 -7.07 -9.04
N GLY A 615 16.31 -7.46 -9.30
CA GLY A 615 17.32 -7.60 -8.26
C GLY A 615 17.81 -6.27 -7.68
N ASN A 616 17.67 -5.17 -8.41
CA ASN A 616 18.07 -3.83 -7.96
C ASN A 616 17.03 -2.81 -8.41
N SER A 617 16.73 -1.85 -7.56
CA SER A 617 15.94 -0.67 -7.90
C SER A 617 16.47 0.57 -7.19
N PHE A 618 16.46 1.70 -7.89
CA PHE A 618 16.75 3.01 -7.32
C PHE A 618 15.64 3.98 -7.71
N LYS A 619 15.17 4.75 -6.74
CA LYS A 619 14.08 5.71 -6.96
C LYS A 619 14.41 7.00 -6.25
N ALA A 620 14.19 8.12 -6.92
CA ALA A 620 14.44 9.46 -6.40
C ALA A 620 13.34 10.39 -6.86
N PHE A 621 12.82 11.22 -5.98
CA PHE A 621 11.91 12.30 -6.30
C PHE A 621 12.27 13.52 -5.46
N ALA A 622 12.29 14.69 -6.09
CA ALA A 622 12.59 15.94 -5.41
C ALA A 622 11.69 17.07 -5.91
N THR A 623 11.35 18.00 -5.02
CA THR A 623 10.69 19.26 -5.37
C THR A 623 11.44 20.44 -4.78
N TYR A 624 11.37 21.57 -5.46
CA TYR A 624 11.91 22.84 -4.99
C TYR A 624 10.91 23.97 -5.20
N GLN A 625 10.50 24.59 -4.09
CA GLN A 625 9.66 25.79 -4.07
C GLN A 625 10.56 27.03 -4.03
N PHE A 626 10.44 27.91 -5.02
CA PHE A 626 11.22 29.15 -5.04
C PHE A 626 10.77 30.09 -3.92
N PRO A 627 11.73 30.72 -3.21
CA PRO A 627 11.41 31.65 -2.14
C PRO A 627 10.59 32.87 -2.60
N SER A 628 9.78 33.43 -1.69
CA SER A 628 8.90 34.55 -1.99
C SER A 628 9.61 35.84 -2.41
N HIS A 629 10.90 36.00 -2.09
CA HIS A 629 11.74 37.12 -2.51
C HIS A 629 12.48 36.88 -3.82
N SER A 630 12.32 35.71 -4.42
CA SER A 630 12.91 35.35 -5.71
C SER A 630 12.11 35.97 -6.87
N PRO A 631 12.75 36.25 -8.05
CA PRO A 631 12.03 36.56 -9.27
C PRO A 631 11.06 35.46 -9.75
N PHE A 632 11.23 34.23 -9.22
CA PHE A 632 10.39 33.06 -9.48
C PHE A 632 9.46 32.76 -8.30
N ALA A 633 9.11 33.74 -7.48
CA ALA A 633 8.15 33.57 -6.38
C ALA A 633 6.87 32.89 -6.87
N GLY A 634 6.35 31.92 -6.10
CA GLY A 634 5.18 31.11 -6.44
C GLY A 634 5.48 29.88 -7.30
N LEU A 635 6.63 29.80 -7.97
CA LEU A 635 7.03 28.66 -8.78
C LEU A 635 7.52 27.51 -7.89
N GLN A 636 7.06 26.30 -8.18
CA GLN A 636 7.61 25.04 -7.67
C GLN A 636 7.94 24.14 -8.85
N ILE A 637 9.11 23.53 -8.83
CA ILE A 637 9.54 22.53 -9.80
C ILE A 637 9.86 21.22 -9.10
N GLY A 638 9.68 20.12 -9.79
CA GLY A 638 10.02 18.81 -9.25
C GLY A 638 10.33 17.82 -10.35
N GLY A 639 10.97 16.73 -9.95
CA GLY A 639 11.26 15.64 -10.86
C GLY A 639 11.62 14.37 -10.13
N GLY A 640 11.48 13.26 -10.83
CA GLY A 640 11.76 11.94 -10.30
C GLY A 640 12.40 11.02 -11.31
N MET A 641 13.08 10.00 -10.79
CA MET A 641 13.67 8.90 -11.53
C MET A 641 13.31 7.59 -10.85
N ARG A 642 12.91 6.60 -11.65
CA ARG A 642 12.68 5.22 -11.23
C ARG A 642 13.54 4.30 -12.09
N TYR A 643 14.62 3.78 -11.52
CA TYR A 643 15.47 2.77 -12.13
C TYR A 643 15.02 1.40 -11.65
N ILE A 644 14.69 0.53 -12.60
CA ILE A 644 14.24 -0.84 -12.39
C ILE A 644 15.26 -1.74 -13.08
N GLY A 645 16.00 -2.52 -12.32
CA GLY A 645 17.00 -3.46 -12.82
C GLY A 645 16.38 -4.58 -13.66
N SER A 646 17.22 -5.37 -14.29
CA SER A 646 16.76 -6.55 -15.03
C SER A 646 16.15 -7.58 -14.09
N SER A 647 15.15 -8.32 -14.59
CA SER A 647 14.54 -9.49 -13.94
C SER A 647 14.46 -10.65 -14.92
N PHE A 648 14.03 -11.83 -14.48
CA PHE A 648 13.69 -12.91 -15.40
C PHE A 648 12.24 -12.79 -15.86
N ALA A 649 11.94 -13.23 -17.07
CA ALA A 649 10.60 -13.24 -17.64
C ALA A 649 9.80 -14.51 -17.30
N ASP A 650 10.51 -15.58 -16.97
CA ASP A 650 10.03 -16.91 -16.64
C ASP A 650 10.71 -17.46 -15.37
N ASP A 651 10.05 -18.37 -14.69
CA ASP A 651 10.58 -18.99 -13.47
C ASP A 651 11.68 -20.01 -13.78
N GLU A 652 11.80 -20.46 -15.04
CA GLU A 652 12.92 -21.27 -15.53
C GLU A 652 14.21 -20.45 -15.71
N ASN A 653 14.14 -19.11 -15.63
CA ASN A 653 15.22 -18.17 -15.79
C ASN A 653 15.90 -18.22 -17.18
N THR A 654 15.15 -18.49 -18.22
CA THR A 654 15.64 -18.61 -19.61
C THR A 654 15.68 -17.29 -20.36
N VAL A 655 14.76 -16.35 -20.04
CA VAL A 655 14.63 -15.05 -20.71
C VAL A 655 14.70 -13.92 -19.69
N ARG A 656 15.28 -12.78 -20.08
CA ARG A 656 15.39 -11.61 -19.21
C ARG A 656 14.57 -10.42 -19.69
N ASN A 657 13.87 -9.78 -18.76
CA ASN A 657 13.37 -8.43 -18.89
C ASN A 657 14.53 -7.43 -18.87
N GLN A 658 14.44 -6.41 -19.71
CA GLN A 658 15.46 -5.38 -19.77
C GLN A 658 15.37 -4.42 -18.58
N THR A 659 16.50 -3.84 -18.25
CA THR A 659 16.57 -2.69 -17.33
C THR A 659 15.83 -1.49 -17.91
N VAL A 660 15.08 -0.78 -17.04
CA VAL A 660 14.30 0.39 -17.41
C VAL A 660 14.63 1.55 -16.47
N ALA A 661 14.79 2.75 -17.05
CA ALA A 661 14.82 4.00 -16.32
C ALA A 661 13.67 4.88 -16.80
N LEU A 662 12.79 5.27 -15.89
CA LEU A 662 11.65 6.15 -16.13
C LEU A 662 11.90 7.48 -15.42
N PHE A 663 11.51 8.57 -16.06
CA PHE A 663 11.66 9.91 -15.52
C PHE A 663 10.31 10.60 -15.46
N ASP A 664 10.06 11.28 -14.35
CA ASP A 664 8.83 12.02 -14.10
C ASP A 664 9.20 13.48 -13.82
N ALA A 665 8.30 14.42 -14.12
CA ALA A 665 8.50 15.84 -13.89
C ALA A 665 7.25 16.52 -13.35
N MET A 666 7.43 17.60 -12.60
CA MET A 666 6.36 18.44 -12.07
C MET A 666 6.76 19.91 -12.16
N ILE A 667 5.80 20.75 -12.51
CA ILE A 667 5.86 22.19 -12.37
C ILE A 667 4.55 22.69 -11.80
N ALA A 668 4.61 23.60 -10.83
CA ALA A 668 3.43 24.24 -10.27
C ALA A 668 3.68 25.71 -10.00
N TYR A 669 2.58 26.48 -10.00
CA TYR A 669 2.62 27.91 -9.74
C TYR A 669 1.48 28.32 -8.80
N ASP A 670 1.83 29.01 -7.71
CA ASP A 670 0.91 29.63 -6.77
C ASP A 670 0.67 31.08 -7.20
N PHE A 671 -0.54 31.39 -7.64
CA PHE A 671 -0.90 32.69 -8.20
C PHE A 671 -0.97 33.79 -7.15
N SER A 672 -0.98 33.47 -5.85
CA SER A 672 -0.89 34.48 -4.79
C SER A 672 0.40 35.28 -4.86
N ALA A 673 1.45 34.77 -5.51
CA ALA A 673 2.71 35.46 -5.74
C ALA A 673 2.59 36.59 -6.79
N ILE A 674 1.58 36.55 -7.68
CA ILE A 674 1.29 37.62 -8.63
C ILE A 674 0.41 38.69 -7.96
N ASP A 675 -0.70 38.26 -7.34
CA ASP A 675 -1.64 39.15 -6.69
C ASP A 675 -2.31 38.40 -5.52
N PRO A 676 -2.35 38.99 -4.30
CA PRO A 676 -3.02 38.38 -3.14
C PRO A 676 -4.50 38.03 -3.37
N ARG A 677 -5.17 38.62 -4.36
CA ARG A 677 -6.55 38.25 -4.75
C ARG A 677 -6.67 36.82 -5.27
N TYR A 678 -5.59 36.25 -5.80
CA TYR A 678 -5.53 34.85 -6.26
C TYR A 678 -5.08 33.88 -5.17
N ARG A 679 -5.15 34.29 -3.91
CA ARG A 679 -4.79 33.41 -2.79
C ARG A 679 -5.57 32.10 -2.84
N GLY A 680 -4.85 30.98 -2.73
CA GLY A 680 -5.40 29.63 -2.80
C GLY A 680 -5.51 29.06 -4.20
N LEU A 681 -5.29 29.87 -5.26
CA LEU A 681 -5.26 29.39 -6.64
C LEU A 681 -3.86 28.90 -7.01
N ARG A 682 -3.78 27.62 -7.44
CA ARG A 682 -2.53 26.98 -7.89
C ARG A 682 -2.78 26.19 -9.18
N ALA A 683 -1.91 26.35 -10.16
CA ALA A 683 -1.85 25.46 -11.32
C ALA A 683 -0.67 24.49 -11.19
N GLN A 684 -0.83 23.26 -11.66
CA GLN A 684 0.22 22.24 -11.62
C GLN A 684 0.16 21.38 -12.89
N ILE A 685 1.33 21.00 -13.39
CA ILE A 685 1.46 20.02 -14.47
C ILE A 685 2.36 18.89 -13.95
N ASN A 686 1.87 17.67 -14.03
CA ASN A 686 2.63 16.46 -13.78
C ASN A 686 2.81 15.69 -15.08
N ALA A 687 4.00 15.18 -15.32
CA ALA A 687 4.31 14.34 -16.47
C ALA A 687 5.05 13.09 -15.99
N SER A 688 4.53 11.93 -16.34
CA SER A 688 5.16 10.63 -16.04
C SER A 688 5.75 10.02 -17.29
N ASN A 689 6.88 9.28 -17.15
CA ASN A 689 7.62 8.69 -18.26
C ASN A 689 7.88 9.69 -19.39
N ILE A 690 8.45 10.87 -19.05
CA ILE A 690 8.56 12.05 -19.93
C ILE A 690 9.33 11.78 -21.24
N PHE A 691 10.17 10.74 -21.28
CA PHE A 691 10.90 10.33 -22.47
C PHE A 691 10.18 9.25 -23.30
N ASP A 692 8.91 8.97 -22.97
CA ASP A 692 8.06 7.95 -23.61
C ASP A 692 8.79 6.60 -23.80
N ARG A 693 9.48 6.16 -22.74
CA ARG A 693 10.20 4.91 -22.77
C ARG A 693 9.22 3.74 -22.91
N ASN A 694 9.19 3.13 -24.07
CA ASN A 694 8.44 1.91 -24.31
C ASN A 694 9.19 0.73 -23.69
N PHE A 695 8.56 0.03 -22.74
CA PHE A 695 9.13 -1.13 -22.09
C PHE A 695 8.09 -2.23 -21.93
N VAL A 696 8.58 -3.43 -21.76
CA VAL A 696 7.79 -4.64 -21.52
C VAL A 696 8.27 -5.28 -20.23
N SER A 697 7.35 -5.68 -19.39
CA SER A 697 7.60 -6.50 -18.21
C SER A 697 6.94 -7.85 -18.42
N CYS A 698 7.70 -8.94 -18.28
CA CYS A 698 7.19 -10.29 -18.36
C CYS A 698 7.31 -10.99 -17.01
N GLN A 699 6.31 -11.80 -16.67
CA GLN A 699 6.28 -12.63 -15.47
C GLN A 699 5.55 -13.94 -15.76
N ALA A 700 6.11 -15.06 -15.33
CA ALA A 700 5.51 -16.39 -15.46
C ALA A 700 4.96 -16.70 -16.86
N GLY A 701 5.64 -16.22 -17.90
CA GLY A 701 5.24 -16.43 -19.29
C GLY A 701 4.28 -15.38 -19.86
N PHE A 702 3.73 -14.49 -19.06
CA PHE A 702 2.87 -13.39 -19.51
C PHE A 702 3.66 -12.09 -19.59
N CYS A 703 3.43 -11.31 -20.63
CA CYS A 703 4.14 -10.06 -20.84
C CYS A 703 3.18 -8.89 -21.01
N PHE A 704 3.50 -7.77 -20.38
CA PHE A 704 2.69 -6.57 -20.32
C PHE A 704 3.50 -5.36 -20.78
N ARG A 705 2.81 -4.37 -21.34
CA ARG A 705 3.43 -3.09 -21.70
C ARG A 705 3.35 -2.12 -20.53
N GLY A 706 4.43 -1.40 -20.32
CA GLY A 706 4.43 -0.28 -19.38
C GLY A 706 3.62 0.91 -19.90
N ALA A 707 3.22 1.79 -18.98
CA ALA A 707 2.51 3.02 -19.33
C ALA A 707 3.39 3.93 -20.20
N PRO A 708 2.87 4.47 -21.31
CA PRO A 708 3.56 5.48 -22.12
C PRO A 708 3.63 6.82 -21.38
N ALA A 709 4.22 7.83 -22.02
CA ALA A 709 4.23 9.19 -21.47
C ALA A 709 2.81 9.69 -21.21
N THR A 710 2.57 10.22 -20.02
CA THR A 710 1.31 10.83 -19.62
C THR A 710 1.54 12.21 -19.06
N VAL A 711 0.64 13.15 -19.38
CA VAL A 711 0.66 14.52 -18.86
C VAL A 711 -0.69 14.81 -18.23
N LEU A 712 -0.69 15.40 -17.04
CA LEU A 712 -1.85 15.80 -16.28
C LEU A 712 -1.70 17.25 -15.84
N GLY A 713 -2.58 18.13 -16.29
CA GLY A 713 -2.72 19.50 -15.82
C GLY A 713 -3.79 19.58 -14.73
N SER A 714 -3.51 20.30 -13.65
CA SER A 714 -4.42 20.49 -12.52
C SER A 714 -4.55 21.96 -12.18
N LEU A 715 -5.78 22.42 -11.90
CA LEU A 715 -6.07 23.72 -11.33
C LEU A 715 -6.72 23.50 -9.96
N VAL A 716 -6.09 23.99 -8.92
CA VAL A 716 -6.49 23.80 -7.52
C VAL A 716 -6.89 25.15 -6.95
N TYR A 717 -8.04 25.19 -6.27
CA TYR A 717 -8.47 26.36 -5.50
C TYR A 717 -8.77 25.95 -4.05
N ARG A 718 -8.13 26.64 -3.11
CA ARG A 718 -8.29 26.43 -1.66
C ARG A 718 -8.76 27.69 -0.97
N TRP A 719 -9.74 27.59 -0.05
CA TRP A 719 -10.32 28.71 0.68
C TRP A 719 -10.51 28.44 2.18
#